data_a4de678e90b49ebc035f6c1ccd1cd6cb
#
_entry.id   a4de678e90b49ebc035f6c1ccd1cd6cb
#
_cell.length_a   1.000
_cell.length_b   1.000
_cell.length_c   1.000
_cell.angle_alpha   90.00
_cell.angle_beta   90.00
_cell.angle_gamma   90.00
#
_symmetry.space_group_name_H-M   'P 1'
#
loop_
_entity.id
_entity.type
_entity.pdbx_description
1 polymer ?
#
loop_
_entity_poly.entity_id
_entity_poly.type
_entity_poly.pdbx_seq_one_letter_code
_entity_poly.pdbx_strand_id
1 'polypeptide(L)'
;LDPAAVDKSLPAPTAAEPRAYSGFVSLTLGSIGVVYGDIGTSPLYAFREAVNAAREGGQATPVLVLGVLSLILWALIVVVTLKYVLLLLRADNNGEGGTLSLTALATRALGRRTTVVFALGVVGASMFLGDSVITPAISVLSAVEGLKLVAPASEHIVLPLTIAILLALFAVQRHGTAGVAAFFGPIMMVWFIAIAFAGLLHIRDDPWVLAAINPAYAVEFILTHGHIGLVTLGLVFLAVTGGEALYADLGHFGRKPIQTAWLFLVLPSLLINYFGQGARVLADPSAIENPFYRLVPEALVLPMIVLATAATVIASQAVITGAYSLVRQAIQLGFLPRLAILHTSEAYSGQIYIPRVNAALLVGVLLLVGLFRTSSELASAYGIAVATTMVADGLLGFIVIWRFWQLAWWKAGLLVIPFVIVDAIFLSANMLKILEGAWVPLLFGIGMVLLIITWRRGTDILANKTRRAEVPLEVLLRSLDKHPPPIVPGTAVFLTSTADLAPTALLHNLKHNKILHEHNVILTVITANTPRASDEERVTITPVSPRFLRVALKFGYMETPNVPRALAIARKKGWQFDIMSTSFFLSRRALKPAVHSGMPHWQDRLFIGLARSANDASDFFHIPTGRVVEVGTQVTV
;
A
#
# COMPACT_ATOMS: atom_id res chain seq x y z
N LEU A 1 -21.29 46.15 -28.06
CA LEU A 1 -21.35 44.90 -27.31
C LEU A 1 -20.65 45.05 -25.98
N ASP A 2 -21.43 44.96 -24.93
CA ASP A 2 -21.17 45.32 -23.53
C ASP A 2 -20.13 44.39 -22.88
N PRO A 3 -19.05 44.88 -22.21
CA PRO A 3 -18.00 44.05 -21.62
C PRO A 3 -18.33 43.47 -20.22
N ALA A 4 -19.60 43.41 -19.81
CA ALA A 4 -19.99 43.12 -18.42
C ALA A 4 -20.65 41.73 -18.21
N ALA A 5 -20.51 40.77 -19.13
CA ALA A 5 -20.97 39.40 -18.91
C ALA A 5 -19.79 38.46 -18.58
N VAL A 6 -19.21 38.63 -17.41
CA VAL A 6 -18.27 37.65 -16.84
C VAL A 6 -19.10 36.50 -16.29
N ASP A 7 -18.98 35.36 -16.95
CA ASP A 7 -19.56 34.07 -16.53
C ASP A 7 -19.10 33.70 -15.09
N LYS A 8 -20.05 33.70 -14.16
CA LYS A 8 -19.88 33.37 -12.73
C LYS A 8 -19.91 31.88 -12.43
N SER A 9 -19.73 30.98 -13.42
CA SER A 9 -19.93 29.55 -13.25
C SER A 9 -18.66 28.70 -13.01
N LEU A 10 -17.52 29.31 -12.73
CA LEU A 10 -16.37 28.54 -12.24
C LEU A 10 -16.40 28.55 -10.70
N PRO A 11 -16.52 27.38 -10.05
CA PRO A 11 -16.46 27.30 -8.60
C PRO A 11 -15.11 27.83 -8.10
N ALA A 12 -15.17 28.66 -7.06
CA ALA A 12 -14.00 29.15 -6.33
C ALA A 12 -13.08 27.99 -5.93
N PRO A 13 -11.75 28.23 -5.77
CA PRO A 13 -10.82 27.19 -5.33
C PRO A 13 -11.29 26.66 -3.97
N THR A 14 -11.81 25.44 -3.99
CA THR A 14 -12.26 24.77 -2.79
C THR A 14 -11.10 24.64 -1.82
N ALA A 15 -11.29 25.22 -0.63
CA ALA A 15 -10.58 24.89 0.59
C ALA A 15 -10.38 23.36 0.69
N ALA A 16 -9.35 22.96 1.44
CA ALA A 16 -8.97 21.57 1.68
C ALA A 16 -10.16 20.61 1.61
N GLU A 17 -10.04 19.57 0.74
CA GLU A 17 -11.08 18.55 0.56
C GLU A 17 -11.67 18.17 1.91
N PRO A 18 -13.01 18.12 2.06
CA PRO A 18 -13.61 17.68 3.30
C PRO A 18 -13.15 16.25 3.58
N ARG A 19 -12.41 16.05 4.67
CA ARG A 19 -12.10 14.72 5.16
C ARG A 19 -13.42 14.02 5.44
N ALA A 20 -13.55 12.73 5.06
CA ALA A 20 -14.75 11.91 5.34
C ALA A 20 -15.15 11.96 6.81
N TYR A 21 -14.19 12.24 7.67
CA TYR A 21 -14.34 12.38 9.10
C TYR A 21 -13.90 13.80 9.51
N SER A 22 -14.82 14.59 10.01
CA SER A 22 -14.55 15.90 10.60
C SER A 22 -14.60 15.78 12.13
N GLY A 23 -13.46 15.85 12.78
CA GLY A 23 -13.35 15.78 14.23
C GLY A 23 -12.58 14.55 14.74
N PHE A 24 -11.97 14.71 15.92
CA PHE A 24 -11.09 13.69 16.51
C PHE A 24 -11.80 12.35 16.76
N VAL A 25 -13.02 12.39 17.30
CA VAL A 25 -13.81 11.18 17.62
C VAL A 25 -14.18 10.42 16.35
N SER A 26 -14.60 11.13 15.31
CA SER A 26 -14.96 10.54 14.02
C SER A 26 -13.75 9.90 13.32
N LEU A 27 -12.58 10.54 13.38
CA LEU A 27 -11.32 9.99 12.88
C LEU A 27 -10.88 8.75 13.68
N THR A 28 -11.06 8.77 15.01
CA THR A 28 -10.74 7.62 15.87
C THR A 28 -11.66 6.44 15.56
N LEU A 29 -12.96 6.67 15.42
CA LEU A 29 -13.93 5.64 15.05
C LEU A 29 -13.63 5.08 13.63
N GLY A 30 -13.31 5.95 12.68
CA GLY A 30 -12.90 5.55 11.34
C GLY A 30 -11.63 4.70 11.34
N SER A 31 -10.64 5.05 12.18
CA SER A 31 -9.40 4.26 12.32
C SER A 31 -9.68 2.86 12.91
N ILE A 32 -10.60 2.73 13.86
CA ILE A 32 -11.02 1.43 14.39
C ILE A 32 -11.57 0.54 13.27
N GLY A 33 -12.35 1.12 12.36
CA GLY A 33 -12.99 0.39 11.28
C GLY A 33 -12.05 -0.05 10.16
N VAL A 34 -11.03 0.73 9.84
CA VAL A 34 -10.17 0.47 8.67
C VAL A 34 -8.80 -0.04 9.08
N VAL A 35 -8.13 0.68 9.99
CA VAL A 35 -6.71 0.42 10.33
C VAL A 35 -6.52 -0.88 11.09
N TYR A 36 -7.46 -1.23 11.96
CA TYR A 36 -7.33 -2.35 12.90
C TYR A 36 -8.13 -3.59 12.51
N GLY A 37 -8.61 -3.65 11.26
CA GLY A 37 -9.35 -4.81 10.76
C GLY A 37 -8.54 -6.09 10.82
N ASP A 38 -7.36 -6.09 10.21
CA ASP A 38 -6.51 -7.27 10.09
C ASP A 38 -6.00 -7.77 11.44
N ILE A 39 -5.34 -6.92 12.21
CA ILE A 39 -4.86 -7.28 13.55
C ILE A 39 -6.00 -7.65 14.50
N GLY A 40 -7.20 -7.08 14.29
CA GLY A 40 -8.40 -7.37 15.08
C GLY A 40 -9.00 -8.75 14.82
N THR A 41 -8.72 -9.36 13.67
CA THR A 41 -9.21 -10.69 13.31
C THR A 41 -8.21 -11.82 13.63
N SER A 42 -6.96 -11.49 13.96
CA SER A 42 -5.93 -12.45 14.36
C SER A 42 -6.33 -13.38 15.52
N PRO A 43 -7.15 -12.98 16.54
CA PRO A 43 -7.60 -13.89 17.60
C PRO A 43 -8.36 -15.11 17.12
N LEU A 44 -8.92 -15.08 15.90
CA LEU A 44 -9.63 -16.23 15.31
C LEU A 44 -8.70 -17.45 15.06
N TYR A 45 -7.40 -17.20 14.87
CA TYR A 45 -6.45 -18.25 14.47
C TYR A 45 -5.09 -18.20 15.19
N ALA A 46 -4.55 -17.04 15.51
CA ALA A 46 -3.16 -16.90 15.93
C ALA A 46 -2.81 -17.68 17.20
N PHE A 47 -3.62 -17.62 18.25
CA PHE A 47 -3.38 -18.35 19.48
C PHE A 47 -3.47 -19.86 19.27
N ARG A 48 -4.50 -20.33 18.57
CA ARG A 48 -4.71 -21.74 18.24
C ARG A 48 -3.50 -22.33 17.53
N GLU A 49 -3.05 -21.66 16.47
CA GLU A 49 -1.93 -22.15 15.66
C GLU A 49 -0.62 -22.15 16.45
N ALA A 50 -0.36 -21.11 17.25
CA ALA A 50 0.84 -21.03 18.09
C ALA A 50 0.89 -22.15 19.15
N VAL A 51 -0.23 -22.43 19.84
CA VAL A 51 -0.30 -23.49 20.84
C VAL A 51 -0.23 -24.87 20.17
N ASN A 52 -0.87 -25.06 19.01
CA ASN A 52 -0.81 -26.32 18.27
C ASN A 52 0.63 -26.66 17.82
N ALA A 53 1.39 -25.67 17.36
CA ALA A 53 2.80 -25.89 17.03
C ALA A 53 3.64 -26.21 18.28
N ALA A 54 3.39 -25.49 19.38
CA ALA A 54 4.13 -25.67 20.61
C ALA A 54 3.96 -27.06 21.24
N ARG A 55 2.78 -27.67 21.10
CA ARG A 55 2.47 -28.98 21.70
C ARG A 55 2.90 -30.20 20.87
N GLU A 56 3.29 -30.04 19.61
CA GLU A 56 3.68 -31.12 18.68
C GLU A 56 2.76 -32.37 18.73
N GLY A 57 1.45 -32.17 18.87
CA GLY A 57 0.48 -33.26 19.02
C GLY A 57 0.33 -33.81 20.45
N GLY A 58 1.13 -33.33 21.43
CA GLY A 58 0.97 -33.64 22.84
C GLY A 58 -0.12 -32.82 23.53
N GLN A 59 -0.16 -32.85 24.85
CA GLN A 59 -1.09 -32.06 25.65
C GLN A 59 -0.60 -30.61 25.80
N ALA A 60 -1.52 -29.65 25.84
CA ALA A 60 -1.23 -28.26 26.15
C ALA A 60 -0.95 -28.11 27.66
N THR A 61 0.32 -28.15 28.06
CA THR A 61 0.70 -27.96 29.46
C THR A 61 0.56 -26.49 29.88
N PRO A 62 0.31 -26.21 31.16
CA PRO A 62 0.20 -24.82 31.65
C PRO A 62 1.41 -23.95 31.31
N VAL A 63 2.62 -24.47 31.43
CA VAL A 63 3.86 -23.76 31.10
C VAL A 63 3.91 -23.36 29.63
N LEU A 64 3.50 -24.28 28.74
CA LEU A 64 3.44 -24.05 27.30
C LEU A 64 2.42 -22.94 26.95
N VAL A 65 1.21 -23.01 27.50
CA VAL A 65 0.16 -22.01 27.26
C VAL A 65 0.60 -20.64 27.76
N LEU A 66 1.19 -20.55 28.98
CA LEU A 66 1.72 -19.30 29.52
C LEU A 66 2.88 -18.75 28.67
N GLY A 67 3.77 -19.61 28.18
CA GLY A 67 4.87 -19.24 27.31
C GLY A 67 4.37 -18.60 26.00
N VAL A 68 3.41 -19.25 25.32
CA VAL A 68 2.80 -18.74 24.07
C VAL A 68 2.06 -17.43 24.31
N LEU A 69 1.26 -17.32 25.38
CA LEU A 69 0.56 -16.08 25.71
C LEU A 69 1.53 -14.92 26.01
N SER A 70 2.60 -15.22 26.77
CA SER A 70 3.63 -14.23 27.07
C SER A 70 4.32 -13.76 25.78
N LEU A 71 4.61 -14.66 24.83
CA LEU A 71 5.16 -14.31 23.52
C LEU A 71 4.20 -13.41 22.73
N ILE A 72 2.91 -13.73 22.67
CA ILE A 72 1.88 -12.91 21.99
C ILE A 72 1.80 -11.51 22.62
N LEU A 73 1.69 -11.43 23.94
CA LEU A 73 1.63 -10.16 24.68
C LEU A 73 2.83 -9.27 24.36
N TRP A 74 4.04 -9.81 24.52
CA TRP A 74 5.25 -9.02 24.33
C TRP A 74 5.53 -8.70 22.86
N ALA A 75 5.11 -9.55 21.92
CA ALA A 75 5.13 -9.24 20.50
C ALA A 75 4.21 -8.05 20.16
N LEU A 76 2.97 -8.00 20.67
CA LEU A 76 2.05 -6.88 20.50
C LEU A 76 2.60 -5.58 21.14
N ILE A 77 3.25 -5.69 22.30
CA ILE A 77 3.89 -4.53 22.96
C ILE A 77 5.10 -4.06 22.15
N VAL A 78 6.06 -4.92 21.84
CA VAL A 78 7.34 -4.53 21.24
C VAL A 78 7.16 -4.14 19.76
N VAL A 79 6.51 -4.99 18.98
CA VAL A 79 6.42 -4.79 17.53
C VAL A 79 5.33 -3.77 17.20
N VAL A 80 4.11 -3.94 17.69
CA VAL A 80 3.02 -3.05 17.27
C VAL A 80 3.05 -1.75 18.08
N THR A 81 3.07 -1.83 19.42
CA THR A 81 2.95 -0.62 20.25
C THR A 81 4.21 0.23 20.17
N LEU A 82 5.38 -0.32 20.53
CA LEU A 82 6.62 0.47 20.64
C LEU A 82 7.17 0.84 19.26
N LYS A 83 7.29 -0.13 18.34
CA LYS A 83 7.89 0.11 17.02
C LYS A 83 6.95 0.91 16.10
N TYR A 84 5.72 0.41 15.85
CA TYR A 84 4.82 1.07 14.88
C TYR A 84 4.09 2.26 15.50
N VAL A 85 3.31 2.06 16.58
CA VAL A 85 2.41 3.09 17.12
C VAL A 85 3.17 4.25 17.76
N LEU A 86 4.25 4.01 18.50
CA LEU A 86 4.97 5.06 19.19
C LEU A 86 6.16 5.62 18.40
N LEU A 87 6.86 4.81 17.59
CA LEU A 87 8.05 5.24 16.87
C LEU A 87 7.75 5.54 15.40
N LEU A 88 7.36 4.56 14.58
CA LEU A 88 7.24 4.72 13.12
C LEU A 88 6.10 5.68 12.71
N LEU A 89 4.99 5.77 13.44
CA LEU A 89 3.95 6.79 13.18
C LEU A 89 4.46 8.24 13.30
N ARG A 90 5.67 8.46 13.84
CA ARG A 90 6.32 9.79 13.85
C ARG A 90 7.18 10.03 12.62
N ALA A 91 7.53 8.98 11.87
CA ALA A 91 8.32 9.06 10.65
C ALA A 91 7.42 9.24 9.43
N ASP A 92 6.55 10.24 9.48
CA ASP A 92 5.63 10.58 8.41
C ASP A 92 6.28 11.48 7.34
N ASN A 93 5.86 11.32 6.12
CA ASN A 93 6.22 12.20 5.02
C ASN A 93 5.04 13.14 4.74
N ASN A 94 5.03 14.32 5.40
CA ASN A 94 3.94 15.30 5.34
C ASN A 94 2.55 14.67 5.64
N GLY A 95 2.49 13.85 6.68
CA GLY A 95 1.29 13.17 7.13
C GLY A 95 1.04 11.79 6.50
N GLU A 96 1.77 11.38 5.47
CA GLU A 96 1.63 10.05 4.85
C GLU A 96 2.63 9.04 5.41
N GLY A 97 2.18 7.78 5.56
CA GLY A 97 2.98 6.68 6.04
C GLY A 97 3.12 5.53 5.03
N GLY A 98 3.62 4.39 5.50
CA GLY A 98 3.83 3.17 4.71
C GLY A 98 5.22 3.08 4.07
N THR A 99 5.56 1.88 3.62
CA THR A 99 6.91 1.52 3.13
C THR A 99 7.40 2.41 1.98
N LEU A 100 6.54 2.74 1.00
CA LEU A 100 6.94 3.62 -0.11
C LEU A 100 7.07 5.08 0.32
N SER A 101 6.28 5.53 1.29
CA SER A 101 6.42 6.85 1.91
C SER A 101 7.75 6.97 2.65
N LEU A 102 8.13 5.94 3.46
CA LEU A 102 9.46 5.85 4.08
C LEU A 102 10.59 5.84 3.04
N THR A 103 10.41 5.12 1.93
CA THR A 103 11.38 5.08 0.82
C THR A 103 11.58 6.47 0.20
N ALA A 104 10.49 7.21 -0.02
CA ALA A 104 10.53 8.58 -0.53
C ALA A 104 11.21 9.52 0.48
N LEU A 105 10.88 9.40 1.77
CA LEU A 105 11.46 10.19 2.85
C LEU A 105 12.95 9.91 3.02
N ALA A 106 13.39 8.64 3.00
CA ALA A 106 14.78 8.22 3.06
C ALA A 106 15.57 8.73 1.84
N THR A 107 14.97 8.69 0.64
CA THR A 107 15.56 9.24 -0.58
C THR A 107 15.77 10.74 -0.46
N ARG A 108 14.78 11.47 0.08
CA ARG A 108 14.87 12.91 0.33
C ARG A 108 15.95 13.24 1.37
N ALA A 109 16.03 12.47 2.44
CA ALA A 109 17.01 12.64 3.51
C ALA A 109 18.46 12.43 3.05
N LEU A 110 18.67 11.53 2.08
CA LEU A 110 20.00 11.26 1.50
C LEU A 110 20.34 12.19 0.32
N GLY A 111 19.37 12.99 -0.17
CA GLY A 111 19.54 13.85 -1.35
C GLY A 111 19.70 13.11 -2.68
N ARG A 112 19.72 11.77 -2.66
CA ARG A 112 19.85 10.90 -3.84
C ARG A 112 19.18 9.55 -3.63
N ARG A 113 18.74 8.92 -4.70
CA ARG A 113 18.33 7.51 -4.68
C ARG A 113 19.54 6.62 -4.56
N THR A 114 19.63 5.85 -3.50
CA THR A 114 20.65 4.80 -3.35
C THR A 114 20.05 3.44 -3.71
N THR A 115 20.89 2.52 -4.18
CA THR A 115 20.47 1.16 -4.51
C THR A 115 19.84 0.45 -3.30
N VAL A 116 20.37 0.70 -2.10
CA VAL A 116 19.88 0.09 -0.86
C VAL A 116 18.45 0.58 -0.54
N VAL A 117 18.22 1.90 -0.54
CA VAL A 117 16.88 2.46 -0.27
C VAL A 117 15.87 2.00 -1.31
N PHE A 118 16.28 1.95 -2.59
CA PHE A 118 15.43 1.42 -3.65
C PHE A 118 15.10 -0.06 -3.42
N ALA A 119 16.10 -0.90 -3.15
CA ALA A 119 15.89 -2.33 -2.92
C ALA A 119 14.97 -2.60 -1.72
N LEU A 120 15.19 -1.92 -0.58
CA LEU A 120 14.33 -2.05 0.60
C LEU A 120 12.89 -1.63 0.30
N GLY A 121 12.69 -0.50 -0.39
CA GLY A 121 11.36 -0.04 -0.78
C GLY A 121 10.65 -1.00 -1.73
N VAL A 122 11.37 -1.54 -2.73
CA VAL A 122 10.81 -2.50 -3.69
C VAL A 122 10.46 -3.81 -3.00
N VAL A 123 11.36 -4.35 -2.17
CA VAL A 123 11.10 -5.60 -1.43
C VAL A 123 9.93 -5.43 -0.48
N GLY A 124 9.91 -4.39 0.36
CA GLY A 124 8.81 -4.15 1.29
C GLY A 124 7.47 -3.96 0.57
N ALA A 125 7.42 -3.13 -0.48
CA ALA A 125 6.20 -2.93 -1.26
C ALA A 125 5.71 -4.22 -1.95
N SER A 126 6.63 -5.04 -2.47
CA SER A 126 6.28 -6.30 -3.13
C SER A 126 5.75 -7.33 -2.14
N MET A 127 6.31 -7.40 -0.93
CA MET A 127 5.86 -8.30 0.11
C MET A 127 4.53 -7.85 0.70
N PHE A 128 4.29 -6.55 0.87
CA PHE A 128 2.98 -6.01 1.26
C PHE A 128 1.87 -6.38 0.24
N LEU A 129 2.17 -6.34 -1.07
CA LEU A 129 1.22 -6.81 -2.08
C LEU A 129 0.99 -8.33 -2.00
N GLY A 130 2.02 -9.10 -1.61
CA GLY A 130 1.89 -10.54 -1.33
C GLY A 130 0.98 -10.81 -0.12
N ASP A 131 1.14 -10.03 0.93
CA ASP A 131 0.27 -10.05 2.10
C ASP A 131 -1.18 -9.74 1.75
N SER A 132 -1.41 -8.76 0.89
CA SER A 132 -2.76 -8.39 0.43
C SER A 132 -3.53 -9.51 -0.30
N VAL A 133 -2.88 -10.59 -0.67
CA VAL A 133 -3.52 -11.80 -1.21
C VAL A 133 -3.86 -12.79 -0.09
N ILE A 134 -3.03 -12.87 0.95
CA ILE A 134 -3.18 -13.88 2.01
C ILE A 134 -4.23 -13.45 3.04
N THR A 135 -4.18 -12.20 3.49
CA THR A 135 -5.06 -11.68 4.54
C THR A 135 -6.56 -11.91 4.27
N PRO A 136 -7.12 -11.61 3.07
CA PRO A 136 -8.52 -11.92 2.79
C PRO A 136 -8.83 -13.43 2.84
N ALA A 137 -7.89 -14.27 2.39
CA ALA A 137 -8.06 -15.70 2.35
C ALA A 137 -8.16 -16.29 3.77
N ILE A 138 -7.16 -16.02 4.63
CA ILE A 138 -7.10 -16.61 5.98
C ILE A 138 -8.20 -16.03 6.89
N SER A 139 -8.46 -14.74 6.83
CA SER A 139 -9.42 -14.08 7.71
C SER A 139 -10.84 -14.56 7.45
N VAL A 140 -11.30 -14.56 6.19
CA VAL A 140 -12.65 -15.02 5.86
C VAL A 140 -12.80 -16.52 6.13
N LEU A 141 -11.78 -17.33 5.77
CA LEU A 141 -11.83 -18.77 5.98
C LEU A 141 -11.92 -19.12 7.48
N SER A 142 -11.09 -18.48 8.32
CA SER A 142 -11.10 -18.73 9.78
C SER A 142 -12.42 -18.32 10.45
N ALA A 143 -13.08 -17.26 9.98
CA ALA A 143 -14.39 -16.86 10.48
C ALA A 143 -15.46 -17.89 10.11
N VAL A 144 -15.48 -18.35 8.85
CA VAL A 144 -16.45 -19.32 8.34
C VAL A 144 -16.24 -20.72 8.91
N GLU A 145 -15.01 -21.11 9.25
CA GLU A 145 -14.68 -22.38 9.93
C GLU A 145 -15.42 -22.55 11.27
N GLY A 146 -15.83 -21.44 11.91
CA GLY A 146 -16.68 -21.50 13.10
C GLY A 146 -18.00 -22.25 12.89
N LEU A 147 -18.53 -22.34 11.67
CA LEU A 147 -19.74 -23.09 11.35
C LEU A 147 -19.64 -24.59 11.69
N LYS A 148 -18.43 -25.15 11.66
CA LYS A 148 -18.18 -26.57 12.02
C LYS A 148 -18.62 -26.88 13.45
N LEU A 149 -18.59 -25.88 14.35
CA LEU A 149 -19.02 -26.05 15.76
C LEU A 149 -20.54 -26.06 15.93
N VAL A 150 -21.25 -25.29 15.09
CA VAL A 150 -22.73 -25.21 15.16
C VAL A 150 -23.36 -26.40 14.43
N ALA A 151 -22.81 -26.79 13.31
CA ALA A 151 -23.31 -27.88 12.49
C ALA A 151 -22.12 -28.64 11.86
N PRO A 152 -21.64 -29.75 12.46
CA PRO A 152 -20.51 -30.52 11.93
C PRO A 152 -20.71 -30.98 10.47
N ALA A 153 -21.97 -31.23 10.07
CA ALA A 153 -22.32 -31.55 8.68
C ALA A 153 -22.07 -30.39 7.69
N SER A 154 -21.80 -29.17 8.17
CA SER A 154 -21.55 -28.00 7.31
C SER A 154 -20.10 -27.88 6.82
N GLU A 155 -19.23 -28.81 7.14
CA GLU A 155 -17.81 -28.75 6.76
C GLU A 155 -17.64 -28.57 5.24
N HIS A 156 -18.44 -29.25 4.43
CA HIS A 156 -18.43 -29.15 2.97
C HIS A 156 -18.89 -27.78 2.43
N ILE A 157 -19.60 -26.98 3.26
CA ILE A 157 -20.10 -25.64 2.88
C ILE A 157 -19.06 -24.56 3.16
N VAL A 158 -18.11 -24.77 4.07
CA VAL A 158 -17.12 -23.76 4.49
C VAL A 158 -16.36 -23.20 3.30
N LEU A 159 -15.78 -24.04 2.47
CA LEU A 159 -14.99 -23.60 1.32
C LEU A 159 -15.83 -22.88 0.25
N PRO A 160 -16.98 -23.43 -0.22
CA PRO A 160 -17.86 -22.71 -1.14
C PRO A 160 -18.36 -21.37 -0.60
N LEU A 161 -18.72 -21.30 0.68
CA LEU A 161 -19.19 -20.07 1.29
C LEU A 161 -18.08 -19.03 1.38
N THR A 162 -16.87 -19.41 1.76
CA THR A 162 -15.68 -18.54 1.74
C THR A 162 -15.43 -17.99 0.35
N ILE A 163 -15.46 -18.82 -0.69
CA ILE A 163 -15.29 -18.39 -2.08
C ILE A 163 -16.41 -17.43 -2.49
N ALA A 164 -17.66 -17.69 -2.12
CA ALA A 164 -18.78 -16.80 -2.42
C ALA A 164 -18.63 -15.42 -1.77
N ILE A 165 -18.23 -15.38 -0.49
CA ILE A 165 -17.96 -14.12 0.23
C ILE A 165 -16.83 -13.34 -0.44
N LEU A 166 -15.73 -14.01 -0.79
CA LEU A 166 -14.59 -13.37 -1.45
C LEU A 166 -14.96 -12.85 -2.84
N LEU A 167 -15.69 -13.62 -3.65
CA LEU A 167 -16.19 -13.17 -4.95
C LEU A 167 -17.08 -11.93 -4.81
N ALA A 168 -18.00 -11.93 -3.85
CA ALA A 168 -18.86 -10.78 -3.57
C ALA A 168 -18.05 -9.56 -3.14
N LEU A 169 -17.05 -9.74 -2.26
CA LEU A 169 -16.18 -8.68 -1.79
C LEU A 169 -15.43 -8.00 -2.95
N PHE A 170 -14.79 -8.78 -3.82
CA PHE A 170 -14.04 -8.26 -4.97
C PHE A 170 -14.96 -7.68 -6.07
N ALA A 171 -16.17 -8.20 -6.23
CA ALA A 171 -17.16 -7.67 -7.18
C ALA A 171 -17.69 -6.30 -6.78
N VAL A 172 -17.87 -6.04 -5.49
CA VAL A 172 -18.36 -4.76 -4.96
C VAL A 172 -17.33 -3.64 -5.11
N GLN A 173 -16.02 -3.94 -5.22
CA GLN A 173 -14.94 -2.95 -5.32
C GLN A 173 -15.17 -1.89 -6.41
N ARG A 174 -15.70 -2.30 -7.56
CA ARG A 174 -15.95 -1.42 -8.72
C ARG A 174 -16.98 -0.31 -8.45
N HIS A 175 -17.90 -0.55 -7.51
CA HIS A 175 -18.97 0.41 -7.19
C HIS A 175 -18.54 1.42 -6.10
N GLY A 176 -17.35 1.21 -5.51
CA GLY A 176 -16.84 2.00 -4.39
C GLY A 176 -17.43 1.57 -3.05
N THR A 177 -16.71 1.86 -2.01
CA THR A 177 -17.06 1.47 -0.63
C THR A 177 -17.54 2.63 0.23
N ALA A 178 -17.72 3.83 -0.35
CA ALA A 178 -18.11 5.04 0.38
C ALA A 178 -19.36 4.86 1.23
N GLY A 179 -20.40 4.26 0.68
CA GLY A 179 -21.67 4.03 1.39
C GLY A 179 -21.58 3.00 2.52
N VAL A 180 -20.70 2.02 2.39
CA VAL A 180 -20.54 0.92 3.36
C VAL A 180 -19.48 1.25 4.40
N ALA A 181 -18.48 2.05 4.06
CA ALA A 181 -17.38 2.44 4.95
C ALA A 181 -17.84 3.15 6.23
N ALA A 182 -18.99 3.84 6.20
CA ALA A 182 -19.57 4.48 7.38
C ALA A 182 -19.93 3.46 8.48
N PHE A 183 -20.20 2.20 8.12
CA PHE A 183 -20.54 1.14 9.07
C PHE A 183 -19.31 0.40 9.61
N PHE A 184 -18.13 0.55 8.99
CA PHE A 184 -16.92 -0.19 9.38
C PHE A 184 -16.51 0.12 10.82
N GLY A 185 -16.47 1.41 11.19
CA GLY A 185 -16.15 1.83 12.56
C GLY A 185 -17.08 1.23 13.61
N PRO A 186 -18.40 1.43 13.50
CA PRO A 186 -19.38 0.85 14.42
C PRO A 186 -19.31 -0.68 14.52
N ILE A 187 -19.22 -1.39 13.39
CA ILE A 187 -19.14 -2.86 13.39
C ILE A 187 -17.87 -3.33 14.10
N MET A 188 -16.71 -2.74 13.76
CA MET A 188 -15.44 -3.11 14.39
C MET A 188 -15.38 -2.71 15.87
N MET A 189 -16.05 -1.63 16.28
CA MET A 189 -16.20 -1.30 17.70
C MET A 189 -16.98 -2.38 18.45
N VAL A 190 -18.12 -2.82 17.90
CA VAL A 190 -18.90 -3.93 18.46
C VAL A 190 -18.06 -5.21 18.51
N TRP A 191 -17.28 -5.49 17.45
CA TRP A 191 -16.34 -6.61 17.39
C TRP A 191 -15.34 -6.60 18.55
N PHE A 192 -14.60 -5.49 18.73
CA PHE A 192 -13.60 -5.37 19.80
C PHE A 192 -14.22 -5.49 21.20
N ILE A 193 -15.38 -4.91 21.42
CA ILE A 193 -16.10 -5.04 22.69
C ILE A 193 -16.56 -6.50 22.90
N ALA A 194 -17.08 -7.15 21.87
CA ALA A 194 -17.56 -8.53 21.96
C ALA A 194 -16.41 -9.51 22.27
N ILE A 195 -15.25 -9.39 21.59
CA ILE A 195 -14.11 -10.27 21.87
C ILE A 195 -13.50 -10.00 23.25
N ALA A 196 -13.46 -8.73 23.71
CA ALA A 196 -13.01 -8.39 25.05
C ALA A 196 -13.95 -8.98 26.11
N PHE A 197 -15.26 -8.82 25.92
CA PHE A 197 -16.25 -9.36 26.86
C PHE A 197 -16.18 -10.89 26.93
N ALA A 198 -16.11 -11.58 25.79
CA ALA A 198 -15.96 -13.03 25.74
C ALA A 198 -14.68 -13.50 26.46
N GLY A 199 -13.55 -12.82 26.24
CA GLY A 199 -12.31 -13.13 26.93
C GLY A 199 -12.38 -12.90 28.43
N LEU A 200 -12.96 -11.75 28.86
CA LEU A 200 -13.07 -11.38 30.26
C LEU A 200 -13.87 -12.39 31.08
N LEU A 201 -14.94 -12.94 30.51
CA LEU A 201 -15.76 -13.95 31.17
C LEU A 201 -14.99 -15.22 31.50
N HIS A 202 -14.00 -15.58 30.69
CA HIS A 202 -13.23 -16.84 30.83
C HIS A 202 -11.88 -16.69 31.55
N ILE A 203 -11.36 -15.47 31.75
CA ILE A 203 -10.15 -15.27 32.61
C ILE A 203 -10.36 -15.82 34.01
N ARG A 204 -11.60 -15.81 34.52
CA ARG A 204 -11.96 -16.38 35.83
C ARG A 204 -11.90 -17.91 35.89
N ASP A 205 -11.93 -18.61 34.73
CA ASP A 205 -11.88 -20.08 34.67
C ASP A 205 -10.52 -20.59 35.15
N ASP A 206 -9.43 -19.85 34.82
CA ASP A 206 -8.11 -20.04 35.39
C ASP A 206 -7.36 -18.70 35.51
N PRO A 207 -7.48 -17.98 36.64
CA PRO A 207 -6.82 -16.68 36.83
C PRO A 207 -5.28 -16.75 36.79
N TRP A 208 -4.67 -17.93 36.91
CA TRP A 208 -3.24 -18.12 36.81
C TRP A 208 -2.69 -17.73 35.42
N VAL A 209 -3.56 -17.71 34.42
CA VAL A 209 -3.24 -17.22 33.07
C VAL A 209 -2.57 -15.84 33.09
N LEU A 210 -2.92 -14.97 34.03
CA LEU A 210 -2.33 -13.62 34.18
C LEU A 210 -0.83 -13.65 34.50
N ALA A 211 -0.28 -14.79 34.93
CA ALA A 211 1.16 -14.96 35.11
C ALA A 211 1.95 -14.76 33.80
N ALA A 212 1.31 -15.01 32.63
CA ALA A 212 1.90 -14.79 31.33
C ALA A 212 2.28 -13.31 31.04
N ILE A 213 1.84 -12.35 31.87
CA ILE A 213 2.30 -10.95 31.81
C ILE A 213 3.81 -10.87 32.07
N ASN A 214 4.36 -11.79 32.88
CA ASN A 214 5.79 -11.85 33.14
C ASN A 214 6.54 -12.34 31.88
N PRO A 215 7.48 -11.54 31.31
CA PRO A 215 8.25 -11.92 30.13
C PRO A 215 9.16 -13.13 30.33
N ALA A 216 9.41 -13.51 31.59
CA ALA A 216 10.20 -14.71 31.89
C ALA A 216 9.62 -15.97 31.24
N TYR A 217 8.29 -16.11 31.19
CA TYR A 217 7.64 -17.25 30.52
C TYR A 217 7.93 -17.30 29.01
N ALA A 218 7.98 -16.13 28.35
CA ALA A 218 8.35 -16.06 26.93
C ALA A 218 9.80 -16.48 26.70
N VAL A 219 10.71 -15.96 27.54
CA VAL A 219 12.15 -16.25 27.44
C VAL A 219 12.43 -17.71 27.77
N GLU A 220 11.87 -18.23 28.86
CA GLU A 220 12.00 -19.63 29.27
C GLU A 220 11.49 -20.57 28.18
N PHE A 221 10.32 -20.25 27.60
CA PHE A 221 9.74 -21.06 26.53
C PHE A 221 10.68 -21.17 25.32
N ILE A 222 11.26 -20.06 24.84
CA ILE A 222 12.18 -20.08 23.70
C ILE A 222 13.46 -20.87 24.05
N LEU A 223 14.02 -20.67 25.24
CA LEU A 223 15.28 -21.30 25.64
C LEU A 223 15.13 -22.81 25.88
N THR A 224 13.97 -23.25 26.37
CA THR A 224 13.73 -24.68 26.70
C THR A 224 13.25 -25.49 25.51
N HIS A 225 12.56 -24.89 24.52
CA HIS A 225 11.96 -25.62 23.40
C HIS A 225 12.76 -25.51 22.09
N GLY A 226 13.88 -24.78 22.04
CA GLY A 226 14.80 -24.75 20.90
C GLY A 226 14.12 -24.55 19.54
N HIS A 227 14.17 -25.57 18.65
CA HIS A 227 13.55 -25.50 17.32
C HIS A 227 12.03 -25.28 17.36
N ILE A 228 11.33 -25.98 18.27
CA ILE A 228 9.88 -25.84 18.47
C ILE A 228 9.53 -24.41 18.89
N GLY A 229 10.33 -23.85 19.79
CA GLY A 229 10.19 -22.46 20.21
C GLY A 229 10.29 -21.48 19.05
N LEU A 230 11.20 -21.70 18.09
CA LEU A 230 11.31 -20.86 16.90
C LEU A 230 10.11 -21.06 15.94
N VAL A 231 9.66 -22.29 15.68
CA VAL A 231 8.48 -22.54 14.86
C VAL A 231 7.24 -21.88 15.47
N THR A 232 7.07 -22.04 16.79
CA THR A 232 5.98 -21.40 17.55
C THR A 232 6.05 -19.87 17.45
N LEU A 233 7.25 -19.30 17.57
CA LEU A 233 7.45 -17.87 17.42
C LEU A 233 7.01 -17.38 16.05
N GLY A 234 7.26 -18.15 14.98
CA GLY A 234 6.75 -17.86 13.64
C GLY A 234 5.21 -17.86 13.55
N LEU A 235 4.50 -18.57 14.42
CA LEU A 235 3.04 -18.55 14.48
C LEU A 235 2.51 -17.50 15.48
N VAL A 236 3.23 -17.22 16.57
CA VAL A 236 2.97 -16.05 17.43
C VAL A 236 2.99 -14.76 16.61
N PHE A 237 3.83 -14.70 15.57
CA PHE A 237 3.91 -13.55 14.67
C PHE A 237 2.57 -13.21 14.01
N LEU A 238 1.67 -14.18 13.83
CA LEU A 238 0.32 -13.96 13.29
C LEU A 238 -0.51 -12.97 14.13
N ALA A 239 -0.23 -12.85 15.43
CA ALA A 239 -0.91 -11.90 16.31
C ALA A 239 -0.50 -10.43 16.06
N VAL A 240 0.63 -10.18 15.38
CA VAL A 240 1.15 -8.84 15.11
C VAL A 240 1.02 -8.42 13.64
N THR A 241 0.50 -9.32 12.77
CA THR A 241 0.19 -8.99 11.39
C THR A 241 -0.83 -7.86 11.31
N GLY A 242 -0.73 -7.00 10.29
CA GLY A 242 -1.52 -5.77 10.18
C GLY A 242 -0.91 -4.55 10.90
N GLY A 243 0.22 -4.73 11.62
CA GLY A 243 0.95 -3.61 12.22
C GLY A 243 1.54 -2.65 11.18
N GLU A 244 1.96 -3.15 10.02
CA GLU A 244 2.43 -2.35 8.88
C GLU A 244 1.29 -1.60 8.18
N ALA A 245 0.09 -2.19 8.10
CA ALA A 245 -1.09 -1.55 7.53
C ALA A 245 -1.48 -0.31 8.34
N LEU A 246 -1.35 -0.36 9.67
CA LEU A 246 -1.55 0.76 10.57
C LEU A 246 -0.69 1.99 10.18
N TYR A 247 0.55 1.74 9.78
CA TYR A 247 1.44 2.80 9.34
C TYR A 247 1.09 3.29 7.92
N ALA A 248 0.64 2.41 7.04
CA ALA A 248 0.21 2.78 5.70
C ALA A 248 -1.02 3.72 5.71
N ASP A 249 -1.94 3.55 6.65
CA ASP A 249 -3.16 4.35 6.76
C ASP A 249 -3.00 5.68 7.53
N LEU A 250 -1.79 6.02 7.92
CA LEU A 250 -1.49 7.25 8.67
C LEU A 250 -2.05 8.51 7.99
N GLY A 251 -1.98 8.57 6.65
CA GLY A 251 -2.45 9.72 5.87
C GLY A 251 -3.96 9.94 5.92
N HIS A 252 -4.74 8.89 6.16
CA HIS A 252 -6.18 8.96 6.18
C HIS A 252 -6.74 9.43 7.53
N PHE A 253 -6.18 8.98 8.63
CA PHE A 253 -6.72 9.21 9.98
C PHE A 253 -5.84 10.11 10.84
N GLY A 254 -4.55 10.18 10.56
CA GLY A 254 -3.59 10.91 11.36
C GLY A 254 -3.12 10.14 12.60
N ARG A 255 -1.96 10.54 13.14
CA ARG A 255 -1.29 9.82 14.22
C ARG A 255 -2.09 9.70 15.51
N LYS A 256 -2.64 10.81 16.01
CA LYS A 256 -3.33 10.82 17.33
C LYS A 256 -4.58 9.91 17.37
N PRO A 257 -5.50 9.95 16.39
CA PRO A 257 -6.66 9.04 16.35
C PRO A 257 -6.23 7.56 16.34
N ILE A 258 -5.24 7.20 15.52
CA ILE A 258 -4.71 5.84 15.46
C ILE A 258 -4.13 5.42 16.82
N GLN A 259 -3.26 6.23 17.43
CA GLN A 259 -2.69 5.93 18.74
C GLN A 259 -3.75 5.76 19.83
N THR A 260 -4.79 6.61 19.83
CA THR A 260 -5.86 6.54 20.81
C THR A 260 -6.69 5.28 20.64
N ALA A 261 -7.08 4.94 19.42
CA ALA A 261 -7.82 3.70 19.14
C ALA A 261 -7.03 2.46 19.57
N TRP A 262 -5.71 2.42 19.28
CA TRP A 262 -4.85 1.31 19.67
C TRP A 262 -4.76 1.15 21.20
N LEU A 263 -4.35 2.21 21.89
CA LEU A 263 -4.02 2.13 23.31
C LEU A 263 -5.25 1.91 24.21
N PHE A 264 -6.41 2.47 23.85
CA PHE A 264 -7.58 2.47 24.73
C PHE A 264 -8.65 1.44 24.36
N LEU A 265 -8.66 0.92 23.14
CA LEU A 265 -9.66 -0.07 22.73
C LEU A 265 -9.01 -1.34 22.18
N VAL A 266 -8.22 -1.23 21.10
CA VAL A 266 -7.79 -2.39 20.32
C VAL A 266 -6.86 -3.30 21.10
N LEU A 267 -5.75 -2.75 21.61
CA LEU A 267 -4.76 -3.53 22.38
C LEU A 267 -5.38 -4.17 23.63
N PRO A 268 -6.14 -3.45 24.49
CA PRO A 268 -6.80 -4.07 25.63
C PRO A 268 -7.77 -5.20 25.24
N SER A 269 -8.56 -5.00 24.17
CA SER A 269 -9.51 -6.01 23.71
C SER A 269 -8.82 -7.27 23.22
N LEU A 270 -7.73 -7.13 22.44
CA LEU A 270 -6.93 -8.24 21.97
C LEU A 270 -6.31 -9.03 23.13
N LEU A 271 -5.66 -8.33 24.08
CA LEU A 271 -5.02 -8.96 25.22
C LEU A 271 -6.02 -9.72 26.07
N ILE A 272 -7.14 -9.09 26.44
CA ILE A 272 -8.20 -9.74 27.23
C ILE A 272 -8.72 -10.99 26.50
N ASN A 273 -8.89 -10.92 25.17
CA ASN A 273 -9.35 -12.07 24.41
C ASN A 273 -8.32 -13.21 24.40
N TYR A 274 -7.02 -12.92 24.13
CA TYR A 274 -5.97 -13.94 24.14
C TYR A 274 -5.81 -14.59 25.53
N PHE A 275 -5.84 -13.79 26.58
CA PHE A 275 -5.82 -14.32 27.96
C PHE A 275 -7.05 -15.19 28.27
N GLY A 276 -8.25 -14.78 27.80
CA GLY A 276 -9.45 -15.60 27.91
C GLY A 276 -9.33 -16.93 27.19
N GLN A 277 -8.80 -16.94 25.96
CA GLN A 277 -8.52 -18.18 25.22
C GLN A 277 -7.56 -19.09 25.97
N GLY A 278 -6.48 -18.51 26.52
CA GLY A 278 -5.53 -19.27 27.32
C GLY A 278 -6.14 -19.86 28.59
N ALA A 279 -6.89 -19.06 29.35
CA ALA A 279 -7.57 -19.50 30.54
C ALA A 279 -8.56 -20.64 30.26
N ARG A 280 -9.30 -20.53 29.13
CA ARG A 280 -10.24 -21.58 28.70
C ARG A 280 -9.53 -22.88 28.35
N VAL A 281 -8.38 -22.81 27.67
CA VAL A 281 -7.58 -24.00 27.32
C VAL A 281 -6.92 -24.61 28.56
N LEU A 282 -6.50 -23.82 29.54
CA LEU A 282 -5.98 -24.30 30.82
C LEU A 282 -7.04 -25.04 31.63
N ALA A 283 -8.26 -24.53 31.68
CA ALA A 283 -9.39 -25.14 32.38
C ALA A 283 -9.95 -26.37 31.66
N ASP A 284 -9.97 -26.34 30.30
CA ASP A 284 -10.47 -27.42 29.46
C ASP A 284 -9.56 -27.62 28.24
N PRO A 285 -8.63 -28.58 28.27
CA PRO A 285 -7.72 -28.84 27.16
C PRO A 285 -8.38 -29.17 25.82
N SER A 286 -9.65 -29.61 25.80
CA SER A 286 -10.39 -29.88 24.56
C SER A 286 -10.73 -28.61 23.80
N ALA A 287 -10.73 -27.45 24.47
CA ALA A 287 -11.00 -26.16 23.87
C ALA A 287 -9.93 -25.72 22.84
N ILE A 288 -8.77 -26.39 22.80
CA ILE A 288 -7.68 -26.10 21.86
C ILE A 288 -8.08 -26.28 20.38
N GLU A 289 -9.07 -27.09 20.06
CA GLU A 289 -9.55 -27.26 18.69
C GLU A 289 -10.07 -25.95 18.10
N ASN A 290 -10.76 -25.15 18.91
CA ASN A 290 -11.22 -23.83 18.51
C ASN A 290 -11.36 -22.91 19.75
N PRO A 291 -10.25 -22.42 20.31
CA PRO A 291 -10.26 -21.69 21.58
C PRO A 291 -11.07 -20.38 21.50
N PHE A 292 -11.10 -19.72 20.34
CA PHE A 292 -11.84 -18.49 20.15
C PHE A 292 -13.36 -18.68 20.30
N TYR A 293 -13.97 -19.58 19.54
CA TYR A 293 -15.42 -19.77 19.59
C TYR A 293 -15.89 -20.51 20.87
N ARG A 294 -14.99 -21.23 21.56
CA ARG A 294 -15.27 -21.83 22.87
C ARG A 294 -15.35 -20.81 24.02
N LEU A 295 -14.99 -19.52 23.77
CA LEU A 295 -15.29 -18.42 24.68
C LEU A 295 -16.75 -17.96 24.61
N VAL A 296 -17.50 -18.40 23.62
CA VAL A 296 -18.85 -17.91 23.37
C VAL A 296 -19.88 -18.96 23.80
N PRO A 297 -20.91 -18.61 24.57
CA PRO A 297 -22.01 -19.50 24.88
C PRO A 297 -22.64 -20.08 23.60
N GLU A 298 -23.06 -21.34 23.61
CA GLU A 298 -23.59 -22.05 22.42
C GLU A 298 -24.68 -21.26 21.67
N ALA A 299 -25.59 -20.61 22.41
CA ALA A 299 -26.66 -19.80 21.84
C ALA A 299 -26.16 -18.56 21.07
N LEU A 300 -24.95 -18.07 21.36
CA LEU A 300 -24.35 -16.88 20.76
C LEU A 300 -23.26 -17.22 19.73
N VAL A 301 -22.93 -18.48 19.50
CA VAL A 301 -21.89 -18.87 18.54
C VAL A 301 -22.26 -18.43 17.12
N LEU A 302 -23.49 -18.66 16.68
CA LEU A 302 -23.93 -18.24 15.35
C LEU A 302 -23.90 -16.69 15.16
N PRO A 303 -24.47 -15.89 16.07
CA PRO A 303 -24.28 -14.43 16.05
C PRO A 303 -22.80 -14.00 16.02
N MET A 304 -21.93 -14.67 16.77
CA MET A 304 -20.49 -14.37 16.79
C MET A 304 -19.84 -14.70 15.45
N ILE A 305 -20.21 -15.80 14.78
CA ILE A 305 -19.72 -16.15 13.44
C ILE A 305 -20.12 -15.07 12.42
N VAL A 306 -21.36 -14.60 12.48
CA VAL A 306 -21.83 -13.50 11.61
C VAL A 306 -21.02 -12.23 11.86
N LEU A 307 -20.80 -11.87 13.12
CA LEU A 307 -20.00 -10.70 13.49
C LEU A 307 -18.53 -10.85 13.08
N ALA A 308 -17.94 -12.04 13.30
CA ALA A 308 -16.58 -12.36 12.86
C ALA A 308 -16.44 -12.28 11.34
N THR A 309 -17.43 -12.81 10.59
CA THR A 309 -17.45 -12.72 9.12
C THR A 309 -17.55 -11.27 8.67
N ALA A 310 -18.38 -10.44 9.30
CA ALA A 310 -18.45 -9.02 8.99
C ALA A 310 -17.12 -8.31 9.29
N ALA A 311 -16.48 -8.61 10.43
CA ALA A 311 -15.17 -8.06 10.78
C ALA A 311 -14.09 -8.48 9.78
N THR A 312 -14.05 -9.73 9.34
CA THR A 312 -13.07 -10.24 8.36
C THR A 312 -13.30 -9.69 6.96
N VAL A 313 -14.54 -9.44 6.56
CA VAL A 313 -14.87 -8.73 5.31
C VAL A 313 -14.36 -7.29 5.36
N ILE A 314 -14.53 -6.59 6.50
CA ILE A 314 -14.02 -5.24 6.70
C ILE A 314 -12.47 -5.24 6.67
N ALA A 315 -11.84 -6.18 7.37
CA ALA A 315 -10.38 -6.36 7.36
C ALA A 315 -9.85 -6.56 5.93
N SER A 316 -10.46 -7.47 5.19
CA SER A 316 -10.11 -7.75 3.79
C SER A 316 -10.29 -6.52 2.89
N GLN A 317 -11.36 -5.76 3.11
CA GLN A 317 -11.61 -4.51 2.39
C GLN A 317 -10.52 -3.47 2.63
N ALA A 318 -10.08 -3.31 3.87
CA ALA A 318 -9.03 -2.37 4.23
C ALA A 318 -7.70 -2.73 3.54
N VAL A 319 -7.31 -4.00 3.56
CA VAL A 319 -6.07 -4.49 2.92
C VAL A 319 -6.13 -4.33 1.40
N ILE A 320 -7.25 -4.62 0.74
CA ILE A 320 -7.43 -4.39 -0.71
C ILE A 320 -7.28 -2.91 -1.06
N THR A 321 -7.87 -2.02 -0.27
CA THR A 321 -7.75 -0.56 -0.46
C THR A 321 -6.32 -0.09 -0.23
N GLY A 322 -5.63 -0.63 0.77
CA GLY A 322 -4.21 -0.43 1.03
C GLY A 322 -3.34 -0.84 -0.16
N ALA A 323 -3.62 -1.99 -0.78
CA ALA A 323 -2.93 -2.44 -1.98
C ALA A 323 -3.12 -1.48 -3.17
N TYR A 324 -4.33 -0.94 -3.39
CA TYR A 324 -4.54 0.07 -4.43
C TYR A 324 -3.76 1.35 -4.15
N SER A 325 -3.74 1.81 -2.91
CA SER A 325 -2.98 3.00 -2.49
C SER A 325 -1.49 2.82 -2.70
N LEU A 326 -0.94 1.65 -2.35
CA LEU A 326 0.46 1.30 -2.57
C LEU A 326 0.79 1.24 -4.07
N VAL A 327 -0.06 0.62 -4.89
CA VAL A 327 0.14 0.55 -6.35
C VAL A 327 0.09 1.95 -6.97
N ARG A 328 -0.81 2.83 -6.54
CA ARG A 328 -0.83 4.24 -6.96
C ARG A 328 0.47 4.94 -6.64
N GLN A 329 0.97 4.81 -5.41
CA GLN A 329 2.27 5.36 -5.00
C GLN A 329 3.40 4.80 -5.87
N ALA A 330 3.42 3.48 -6.13
CA ALA A 330 4.42 2.84 -6.97
C ALA A 330 4.41 3.34 -8.42
N ILE A 331 3.22 3.59 -9.01
CA ILE A 331 3.07 4.19 -10.34
C ILE A 331 3.65 5.61 -10.34
N GLN A 332 3.29 6.44 -9.37
CA GLN A 332 3.75 7.82 -9.30
C GLN A 332 5.27 7.92 -9.05
N LEU A 333 5.82 7.01 -8.25
CA LEU A 333 7.28 6.92 -8.02
C LEU A 333 8.05 6.29 -9.20
N GLY A 334 7.34 5.84 -10.25
CA GLY A 334 7.92 5.25 -11.44
C GLY A 334 8.38 3.80 -11.26
N PHE A 335 7.84 3.08 -10.27
CA PHE A 335 8.14 1.67 -10.02
C PHE A 335 7.25 0.73 -10.85
N LEU A 336 6.07 1.19 -11.24
CA LEU A 336 5.11 0.47 -12.06
C LEU A 336 4.67 1.29 -13.27
N PRO A 337 4.18 0.65 -14.34
CA PRO A 337 3.58 1.35 -15.47
C PRO A 337 2.30 2.10 -15.04
N ARG A 338 1.87 3.07 -15.85
CA ARG A 338 0.63 3.80 -15.65
C ARG A 338 -0.55 2.87 -15.85
N LEU A 339 -1.19 2.42 -14.77
CA LEU A 339 -2.43 1.64 -14.81
C LEU A 339 -3.64 2.58 -14.76
N ALA A 340 -4.79 2.11 -15.27
CA ALA A 340 -6.06 2.80 -15.14
C ALA A 340 -6.45 2.88 -13.65
N ILE A 341 -6.58 4.09 -13.12
CA ILE A 341 -7.04 4.37 -11.77
C ILE A 341 -8.41 5.04 -11.89
N LEU A 342 -9.44 4.36 -11.41
CA LEU A 342 -10.81 4.87 -11.42
C LEU A 342 -11.12 5.43 -10.03
N HIS A 343 -11.67 6.64 -9.98
CA HIS A 343 -12.18 7.22 -8.74
C HIS A 343 -13.63 6.77 -8.55
N THR A 344 -13.90 6.12 -7.43
CA THR A 344 -15.22 5.57 -7.12
C THR A 344 -16.11 6.52 -6.31
N SER A 345 -15.56 7.69 -5.91
CA SER A 345 -16.30 8.74 -5.21
C SER A 345 -15.86 10.11 -5.71
N GLU A 346 -16.83 10.98 -6.03
CA GLU A 346 -16.58 12.38 -6.35
C GLU A 346 -16.19 13.19 -5.09
N ALA A 347 -16.73 12.80 -3.93
CA ALA A 347 -16.49 13.49 -2.66
C ALA A 347 -15.15 13.12 -2.00
N TYR A 348 -14.58 11.95 -2.31
CA TYR A 348 -13.39 11.42 -1.65
C TYR A 348 -12.34 10.97 -2.67
N SER A 349 -11.36 11.81 -2.95
CA SER A 349 -10.28 11.53 -3.92
C SER A 349 -9.38 10.35 -3.53
N GLY A 350 -9.44 9.90 -2.26
CA GLY A 350 -8.71 8.73 -1.76
C GLY A 350 -9.33 7.39 -2.13
N GLN A 351 -10.61 7.36 -2.54
CA GLN A 351 -11.28 6.13 -2.92
C GLN A 351 -11.02 5.80 -4.39
N ILE A 352 -10.09 4.90 -4.59
CA ILE A 352 -9.63 4.47 -5.91
C ILE A 352 -9.91 3.00 -6.14
N TYR A 353 -10.13 2.65 -7.40
CA TYR A 353 -10.27 1.29 -7.89
C TYR A 353 -9.32 1.07 -9.06
N ILE A 354 -8.53 -0.01 -9.00
CA ILE A 354 -7.60 -0.38 -10.06
C ILE A 354 -8.00 -1.75 -10.62
N PRO A 355 -8.73 -1.83 -11.75
CA PRO A 355 -9.36 -3.07 -12.23
C PRO A 355 -8.39 -4.24 -12.37
N ARG A 356 -7.17 -3.99 -12.91
CA ARG A 356 -6.16 -5.04 -13.10
C ARG A 356 -5.60 -5.57 -11.80
N VAL A 357 -5.39 -4.70 -10.82
CA VAL A 357 -4.93 -5.11 -9.48
C VAL A 357 -6.01 -5.89 -8.78
N ASN A 358 -7.26 -5.43 -8.84
CA ASN A 358 -8.40 -6.16 -8.28
C ASN A 358 -8.51 -7.59 -8.85
N ALA A 359 -8.42 -7.72 -10.17
CA ALA A 359 -8.48 -9.04 -10.81
C ALA A 359 -7.28 -9.93 -10.41
N ALA A 360 -6.07 -9.37 -10.34
CA ALA A 360 -4.88 -10.11 -9.92
C ALA A 360 -4.97 -10.57 -8.46
N LEU A 361 -5.42 -9.69 -7.56
CA LEU A 361 -5.65 -10.04 -6.16
C LEU A 361 -6.73 -11.11 -6.02
N LEU A 362 -7.87 -10.97 -6.72
CA LEU A 362 -8.93 -11.97 -6.69
C LEU A 362 -8.43 -13.35 -7.12
N VAL A 363 -7.72 -13.41 -8.26
CA VAL A 363 -7.14 -14.68 -8.75
C VAL A 363 -6.17 -15.25 -7.72
N GLY A 364 -5.29 -14.43 -7.14
CA GLY A 364 -4.36 -14.85 -6.10
C GLY A 364 -5.06 -15.39 -4.86
N VAL A 365 -6.07 -14.68 -4.35
CA VAL A 365 -6.86 -15.09 -3.18
C VAL A 365 -7.58 -16.42 -3.42
N LEU A 366 -8.25 -16.57 -4.58
CA LEU A 366 -8.95 -17.81 -4.92
C LEU A 366 -8.00 -19.00 -5.11
N LEU A 367 -6.82 -18.77 -5.70
CA LEU A 367 -5.78 -19.79 -5.81
C LEU A 367 -5.28 -20.24 -4.43
N LEU A 368 -5.05 -19.28 -3.49
CA LEU A 368 -4.65 -19.62 -2.13
C LEU A 368 -5.71 -20.43 -1.39
N VAL A 369 -6.97 -19.98 -1.44
CA VAL A 369 -8.09 -20.69 -0.80
C VAL A 369 -8.28 -22.09 -1.41
N GLY A 370 -8.11 -22.22 -2.72
CA GLY A 370 -8.19 -23.54 -3.39
C GLY A 370 -7.01 -24.47 -3.09
N LEU A 371 -5.81 -23.91 -2.90
CA LEU A 371 -4.59 -24.66 -2.63
C LEU A 371 -4.53 -25.13 -1.18
N PHE A 372 -4.78 -24.25 -0.22
CA PHE A 372 -4.59 -24.52 1.21
C PHE A 372 -5.84 -25.02 1.94
N ARG A 373 -7.05 -24.68 1.49
CA ARG A 373 -8.36 -25.16 1.96
C ARG A 373 -8.70 -24.95 3.43
N THR A 374 -7.72 -24.77 4.33
CA THR A 374 -7.90 -24.54 5.76
C THR A 374 -7.15 -23.28 6.22
N SER A 375 -7.66 -22.63 7.27
CA SER A 375 -6.98 -21.46 7.84
C SER A 375 -5.63 -21.84 8.48
N SER A 376 -5.48 -23.05 8.99
CA SER A 376 -4.23 -23.55 9.58
C SER A 376 -3.11 -23.70 8.54
N GLU A 377 -3.41 -24.21 7.35
CA GLU A 377 -2.43 -24.28 6.25
C GLU A 377 -2.03 -22.88 5.75
N LEU A 378 -3.01 -21.95 5.63
CA LEU A 378 -2.74 -20.56 5.28
C LEU A 378 -1.90 -19.84 6.34
N ALA A 379 -2.06 -20.17 7.61
CA ALA A 379 -1.28 -19.58 8.70
C ALA A 379 0.23 -19.85 8.56
N SER A 380 0.61 -21.03 8.06
CA SER A 380 2.02 -21.37 7.78
C SER A 380 2.60 -20.53 6.63
N ALA A 381 1.76 -20.10 5.67
CA ALA A 381 2.17 -19.28 4.53
C ALA A 381 2.28 -17.79 4.88
N TYR A 382 1.58 -17.30 5.90
CA TYR A 382 1.30 -15.88 6.09
C TYR A 382 2.51 -15.05 6.57
N GLY A 383 3.20 -15.48 7.60
CA GLY A 383 4.14 -14.66 8.36
C GLY A 383 5.34 -14.10 7.57
N ILE A 384 5.80 -14.77 6.51
CA ILE A 384 7.07 -14.40 5.84
C ILE A 384 6.98 -13.08 5.07
N ALA A 385 5.84 -12.78 4.45
CA ALA A 385 5.63 -11.55 3.69
C ALA A 385 5.65 -10.33 4.62
N VAL A 386 4.87 -10.40 5.69
CA VAL A 386 4.76 -9.34 6.69
C VAL A 386 6.09 -9.13 7.41
N ALA A 387 6.76 -10.20 7.88
CA ALA A 387 8.07 -10.09 8.56
C ALA A 387 9.14 -9.44 7.66
N THR A 388 9.16 -9.76 6.36
CA THR A 388 10.08 -9.13 5.40
C THR A 388 9.78 -7.64 5.24
N THR A 389 8.51 -7.26 5.14
CA THR A 389 8.10 -5.84 5.09
C THR A 389 8.52 -5.11 6.36
N MET A 390 8.32 -5.71 7.55
CA MET A 390 8.69 -5.12 8.84
C MET A 390 10.20 -4.90 8.98
N VAL A 391 11.04 -5.82 8.48
CA VAL A 391 12.50 -5.63 8.42
C VAL A 391 12.86 -4.47 7.49
N ALA A 392 12.24 -4.39 6.31
CA ALA A 392 12.48 -3.30 5.36
C ALA A 392 12.08 -1.94 5.96
N ASP A 393 10.93 -1.85 6.62
CA ASP A 393 10.45 -0.65 7.31
C ASP A 393 11.39 -0.24 8.46
N GLY A 394 11.88 -1.20 9.24
CA GLY A 394 12.86 -0.96 10.30
C GLY A 394 14.16 -0.34 9.75
N LEU A 395 14.72 -0.93 8.68
CA LEU A 395 15.95 -0.43 8.06
C LEU A 395 15.76 0.94 7.38
N LEU A 396 14.63 1.16 6.70
CA LEU A 396 14.27 2.47 6.15
C LEU A 396 14.06 3.50 7.27
N GLY A 397 13.37 3.10 8.35
CA GLY A 397 13.16 3.92 9.54
C GLY A 397 14.47 4.35 10.20
N PHE A 398 15.48 3.45 10.27
CA PHE A 398 16.81 3.80 10.74
C PHE A 398 17.43 4.94 9.89
N ILE A 399 17.36 4.85 8.55
CA ILE A 399 17.89 5.88 7.66
C ILE A 399 17.19 7.22 7.89
N VAL A 400 15.85 7.19 8.05
CA VAL A 400 15.05 8.40 8.30
C VAL A 400 15.41 9.02 9.65
N ILE A 401 15.48 8.23 10.71
CA ILE A 401 15.80 8.72 12.07
C ILE A 401 17.23 9.28 12.10
N TRP A 402 18.17 8.62 11.45
CA TRP A 402 19.55 9.09 11.37
C TRP A 402 19.68 10.38 10.55
N ARG A 403 19.15 10.41 9.33
CA ARG A 403 19.41 11.47 8.36
C ARG A 403 18.36 12.58 8.35
N PHE A 404 17.08 12.25 8.51
CA PHE A 404 16.00 13.23 8.47
C PHE A 404 15.77 13.88 9.84
N TRP A 405 15.79 13.10 10.94
CA TRP A 405 15.72 13.64 12.29
C TRP A 405 17.08 14.12 12.82
N GLN A 406 18.15 13.93 12.04
CA GLN A 406 19.50 14.36 12.36
C GLN A 406 20.04 13.82 13.68
N LEU A 407 19.57 12.65 14.13
CA LEU A 407 20.15 11.96 15.29
C LEU A 407 21.53 11.39 14.92
N ALA A 408 22.44 11.38 15.90
CA ALA A 408 23.71 10.67 15.71
C ALA A 408 23.46 9.20 15.36
N TRP A 409 24.22 8.64 14.41
CA TRP A 409 24.01 7.29 13.87
C TRP A 409 23.91 6.21 14.96
N TRP A 410 24.70 6.33 16.05
CA TRP A 410 24.67 5.39 17.16
C TRP A 410 23.40 5.51 18.02
N LYS A 411 22.85 6.74 18.20
CA LYS A 411 21.57 6.94 18.90
C LYS A 411 20.40 6.41 18.07
N ALA A 412 20.41 6.64 16.75
CA ALA A 412 19.45 6.07 15.84
C ALA A 412 19.53 4.54 15.85
N GLY A 413 20.76 3.99 15.89
CA GLY A 413 21.00 2.55 16.02
C GLY A 413 20.45 2.00 17.32
N LEU A 414 20.76 2.61 18.46
CA LEU A 414 20.25 2.17 19.76
C LEU A 414 18.71 2.15 19.81
N LEU A 415 18.07 3.09 19.13
CA LEU A 415 16.61 3.17 19.09
C LEU A 415 15.97 2.14 18.15
N VAL A 416 16.59 1.80 17.01
CA VAL A 416 15.95 1.00 15.96
C VAL A 416 16.47 -0.44 15.90
N ILE A 417 17.77 -0.68 16.17
CA ILE A 417 18.38 -2.02 16.06
C ILE A 417 17.66 -3.08 16.91
N PRO A 418 17.21 -2.80 18.16
CA PRO A 418 16.47 -3.80 18.92
C PRO A 418 15.21 -4.30 18.19
N PHE A 419 14.48 -3.40 17.54
CA PHE A 419 13.30 -3.79 16.75
C PHE A 419 13.67 -4.57 15.49
N VAL A 420 14.73 -4.16 14.79
CA VAL A 420 15.21 -4.89 13.60
C VAL A 420 15.70 -6.30 13.98
N ILE A 421 16.32 -6.47 15.16
CA ILE A 421 16.69 -7.80 15.66
C ILE A 421 15.45 -8.66 15.91
N VAL A 422 14.43 -8.11 16.57
CA VAL A 422 13.16 -8.83 16.81
C VAL A 422 12.50 -9.21 15.47
N ASP A 423 12.43 -8.28 14.52
CA ASP A 423 11.88 -8.56 13.18
C ASP A 423 12.69 -9.65 12.44
N ALA A 424 14.02 -9.61 12.55
CA ALA A 424 14.90 -10.61 11.93
C ALA A 424 14.73 -12.01 12.56
N ILE A 425 14.49 -12.08 13.87
CA ILE A 425 14.17 -13.33 14.56
C ILE A 425 12.83 -13.87 14.05
N PHE A 426 11.78 -13.02 13.96
CA PHE A 426 10.50 -13.42 13.39
C PHE A 426 10.62 -13.85 11.92
N LEU A 427 11.39 -13.12 11.11
CA LEU A 427 11.64 -13.51 9.72
C LEU A 427 12.35 -14.87 9.65
N SER A 428 13.38 -15.10 10.47
CA SER A 428 14.10 -16.37 10.53
C SER A 428 13.16 -17.52 10.95
N ALA A 429 12.28 -17.29 11.93
CA ALA A 429 11.29 -18.25 12.37
C ALA A 429 10.29 -18.61 11.25
N ASN A 430 9.82 -17.62 10.49
CA ASN A 430 8.92 -17.87 9.35
C ASN A 430 9.64 -18.52 8.14
N MET A 431 10.96 -18.33 7.99
CA MET A 431 11.73 -19.02 6.97
C MET A 431 11.77 -20.55 7.16
N LEU A 432 11.63 -21.04 8.38
CA LEU A 432 11.55 -22.48 8.64
C LEU A 432 10.33 -23.12 7.99
N LYS A 433 9.28 -22.34 7.73
CA LYS A 433 8.02 -22.82 7.14
C LYS A 433 7.95 -22.67 5.61
N ILE A 434 9.07 -22.40 4.93
CA ILE A 434 9.07 -22.22 3.47
C ILE A 434 8.44 -23.43 2.77
N LEU A 435 8.80 -24.64 3.18
CA LEU A 435 8.28 -25.87 2.57
C LEU A 435 6.82 -26.18 2.96
N GLU A 436 6.31 -25.60 4.04
CA GLU A 436 4.94 -25.79 4.54
C GLU A 436 3.93 -24.82 3.93
N GLY A 437 4.35 -23.95 2.99
CA GLY A 437 3.46 -23.02 2.29
C GLY A 437 3.99 -21.60 2.17
N ALA A 438 4.97 -21.18 2.97
CA ALA A 438 5.52 -19.81 2.92
C ALA A 438 6.27 -19.48 1.59
N TRP A 439 6.52 -20.50 0.74
CA TRP A 439 7.05 -20.31 -0.61
C TRP A 439 6.08 -19.54 -1.54
N VAL A 440 4.76 -19.63 -1.32
CA VAL A 440 3.75 -18.98 -2.19
C VAL A 440 3.84 -17.46 -2.13
N PRO A 441 3.76 -16.79 -0.96
CA PRO A 441 3.93 -15.34 -0.89
C PRO A 441 5.33 -14.88 -1.31
N LEU A 442 6.37 -15.70 -1.08
CA LEU A 442 7.72 -15.41 -1.59
C LEU A 442 7.75 -15.40 -3.11
N LEU A 443 7.14 -16.39 -3.76
CA LEU A 443 7.05 -16.46 -5.22
C LEU A 443 6.33 -15.24 -5.79
N PHE A 444 5.21 -14.85 -5.16
CA PHE A 444 4.47 -13.65 -5.55
C PHE A 444 5.33 -12.39 -5.36
N GLY A 445 5.96 -12.22 -4.20
CA GLY A 445 6.85 -11.10 -3.92
C GLY A 445 8.04 -11.02 -4.87
N ILE A 446 8.71 -12.14 -5.15
CA ILE A 446 9.81 -12.22 -6.13
C ILE A 446 9.30 -11.83 -7.52
N GLY A 447 8.13 -12.32 -7.93
CA GLY A 447 7.50 -11.94 -9.19
C GLY A 447 7.27 -10.42 -9.29
N MET A 448 6.77 -9.80 -8.23
CA MET A 448 6.58 -8.35 -8.16
C MET A 448 7.90 -7.58 -8.17
N VAL A 449 8.92 -8.04 -7.45
CA VAL A 449 10.28 -7.46 -7.48
C VAL A 449 10.84 -7.52 -8.90
N LEU A 450 10.75 -8.66 -9.57
CA LEU A 450 11.20 -8.83 -10.95
C LEU A 450 10.44 -7.90 -11.92
N LEU A 451 9.13 -7.74 -11.74
CA LEU A 451 8.31 -6.85 -12.54
C LEU A 451 8.75 -5.39 -12.36
N ILE A 452 8.93 -4.94 -11.11
CA ILE A 452 9.38 -3.57 -10.79
C ILE A 452 10.79 -3.31 -11.33
N ILE A 453 11.74 -4.23 -11.13
CA ILE A 453 13.11 -4.10 -11.63
C ILE A 453 13.12 -4.07 -13.16
N THR A 454 12.35 -4.94 -13.81
CA THR A 454 12.24 -4.98 -15.28
C THR A 454 11.66 -3.68 -15.82
N TRP A 455 10.57 -3.18 -15.22
CA TRP A 455 9.99 -1.89 -15.60
C TRP A 455 10.98 -0.75 -15.45
N ARG A 456 11.67 -0.67 -14.31
CA ARG A 456 12.65 0.38 -14.02
C ARG A 456 13.82 0.33 -15.00
N ARG A 457 14.41 -0.85 -15.20
CA ARG A 457 15.54 -1.03 -16.12
C ARG A 457 15.16 -0.69 -17.56
N GLY A 458 13.98 -1.13 -18.01
CA GLY A 458 13.46 -0.82 -19.33
C GLY A 458 13.22 0.67 -19.55
N THR A 459 12.65 1.36 -18.56
CA THR A 459 12.46 2.82 -18.62
C THR A 459 13.78 3.59 -18.62
N ASP A 460 14.77 3.15 -17.86
CA ASP A 460 16.10 3.78 -17.84
C ASP A 460 16.84 3.58 -19.19
N ILE A 461 16.76 2.39 -19.80
CA ILE A 461 17.31 2.13 -21.14
C ILE A 461 16.62 3.00 -22.20
N LEU A 462 15.28 3.06 -22.14
CA LEU A 462 14.48 3.88 -23.06
C LEU A 462 14.84 5.36 -22.93
N ALA A 463 14.94 5.87 -21.69
CA ALA A 463 15.33 7.25 -21.42
C ALA A 463 16.73 7.58 -21.95
N ASN A 464 17.69 6.68 -21.75
CA ASN A 464 19.07 6.87 -22.23
C ASN A 464 19.16 6.83 -23.77
N LYS A 465 18.42 5.92 -24.43
CA LYS A 465 18.36 5.88 -25.91
C LYS A 465 17.72 7.13 -26.48
N THR A 466 16.61 7.57 -25.90
CA THR A 466 15.92 8.80 -26.30
C THR A 466 16.82 10.02 -26.15
N ARG A 467 17.49 10.16 -24.98
CA ARG A 467 18.40 11.28 -24.71
C ARG A 467 19.56 11.37 -25.70
N ARG A 468 20.08 10.22 -26.19
CA ARG A 468 21.16 10.20 -27.19
C ARG A 468 20.70 10.61 -28.60
N ALA A 469 19.42 10.45 -28.89
CA ALA A 469 18.82 10.77 -30.20
C ALA A 469 18.22 12.18 -30.27
N GLU A 470 18.01 12.84 -29.12
CA GLU A 470 17.39 14.16 -29.02
C GLU A 470 18.40 15.29 -29.14
N VAL A 471 17.98 16.39 -29.78
CA VAL A 471 18.76 17.59 -29.98
C VAL A 471 18.58 18.52 -28.75
N PRO A 472 19.65 19.16 -28.22
CA PRO A 472 19.49 20.18 -27.19
C PRO A 472 18.56 21.29 -27.63
N LEU A 473 17.64 21.71 -26.76
CA LEU A 473 16.62 22.72 -27.08
C LEU A 473 17.25 24.03 -27.54
N GLU A 474 18.34 24.48 -26.92
CA GLU A 474 19.05 25.70 -27.28
C GLU A 474 19.62 25.66 -28.70
N VAL A 475 20.12 24.50 -29.15
CA VAL A 475 20.65 24.33 -30.51
C VAL A 475 19.50 24.46 -31.53
N LEU A 476 18.36 23.84 -31.24
CA LEU A 476 17.16 23.99 -32.07
C LEU A 476 16.71 25.44 -32.14
N LEU A 477 16.62 26.15 -31.01
CA LEU A 477 16.18 27.55 -30.98
C LEU A 477 17.08 28.47 -31.81
N ARG A 478 18.40 28.32 -31.71
CA ARG A 478 19.35 29.07 -32.54
C ARG A 478 19.17 28.80 -34.05
N SER A 479 18.78 27.58 -34.41
CA SER A 479 18.48 27.21 -35.78
C SER A 479 17.18 27.84 -36.29
N LEU A 480 16.14 27.88 -35.42
CA LEU A 480 14.85 28.49 -35.73
C LEU A 480 14.92 30.02 -35.82
N ASP A 481 15.81 30.65 -35.08
CA ASP A 481 16.07 32.10 -35.17
C ASP A 481 16.71 32.48 -36.52
N LYS A 482 17.58 31.57 -37.05
CA LYS A 482 18.23 31.80 -38.37
C LYS A 482 17.30 31.49 -39.54
N HIS A 483 16.45 30.49 -39.40
CA HIS A 483 15.54 30.01 -40.43
C HIS A 483 14.15 29.82 -39.85
N PRO A 484 13.37 30.89 -39.60
CA PRO A 484 12.06 30.78 -39.00
C PRO A 484 11.06 30.12 -39.95
N PRO A 485 10.35 29.06 -39.50
CA PRO A 485 9.27 28.47 -40.27
C PRO A 485 8.03 29.38 -40.25
N PRO A 486 7.02 29.12 -41.13
CA PRO A 486 5.75 29.78 -41.06
C PRO A 486 5.12 29.66 -39.66
N ILE A 487 4.55 30.78 -39.20
CA ILE A 487 3.95 30.87 -37.85
C ILE A 487 2.44 30.82 -37.98
N VAL A 488 1.82 29.98 -37.15
CA VAL A 488 0.37 29.86 -37.05
C VAL A 488 -0.12 30.39 -35.69
N PRO A 489 -1.34 30.98 -35.65
CA PRO A 489 -1.90 31.50 -34.41
C PRO A 489 -2.11 30.40 -33.37
N GLY A 490 -2.07 30.76 -32.07
CA GLY A 490 -2.39 29.92 -30.94
C GLY A 490 -1.19 29.37 -30.18
N THR A 491 -1.48 28.50 -29.22
CA THR A 491 -0.50 27.91 -28.31
C THR A 491 -0.31 26.43 -28.54
N ALA A 492 0.93 25.98 -28.72
CA ALA A 492 1.30 24.57 -28.74
C ALA A 492 2.02 24.17 -27.46
N VAL A 493 1.52 23.15 -26.78
CA VAL A 493 2.13 22.57 -25.56
C VAL A 493 2.74 21.21 -25.91
N PHE A 494 4.05 21.11 -25.86
CA PHE A 494 4.80 19.89 -26.15
C PHE A 494 5.19 19.21 -24.83
N LEU A 495 4.56 18.06 -24.54
CA LEU A 495 4.88 17.27 -23.35
C LEU A 495 6.18 16.49 -23.56
N THR A 496 7.10 16.63 -22.60
CA THR A 496 8.37 15.91 -22.59
C THR A 496 8.77 15.50 -21.17
N SER A 497 9.60 14.47 -21.06
CA SER A 497 10.21 14.07 -19.79
C SER A 497 11.44 14.88 -19.42
N THR A 498 12.05 15.62 -20.39
CA THR A 498 13.31 16.34 -20.23
C THR A 498 13.18 17.75 -20.79
N ALA A 499 13.31 18.75 -19.93
CA ALA A 499 13.10 20.14 -20.31
C ALA A 499 14.20 20.75 -21.18
N ASP A 500 15.41 20.18 -21.14
CA ASP A 500 16.60 20.72 -21.83
C ASP A 500 16.77 20.20 -23.26
N LEU A 501 15.93 19.23 -23.64
CA LEU A 501 15.98 18.62 -24.97
C LEU A 501 14.73 19.01 -25.78
N ALA A 502 14.91 19.10 -27.09
CA ALA A 502 13.79 19.39 -28.01
C ALA A 502 12.81 18.21 -28.03
N PRO A 503 11.53 18.43 -27.69
CA PRO A 503 10.55 17.35 -27.71
C PRO A 503 10.43 16.69 -29.08
N THR A 504 10.40 15.37 -29.13
CA THR A 504 10.25 14.61 -30.37
C THR A 504 9.02 15.08 -31.17
N ALA A 505 7.89 15.35 -30.49
CA ALA A 505 6.70 15.86 -31.15
C ALA A 505 6.91 17.23 -31.81
N LEU A 506 7.72 18.14 -31.21
CA LEU A 506 8.09 19.43 -31.81
C LEU A 506 8.96 19.21 -33.06
N LEU A 507 9.98 18.32 -32.98
CA LEU A 507 10.84 18.02 -34.12
C LEU A 507 10.04 17.43 -35.31
N HIS A 508 9.08 16.54 -35.03
CA HIS A 508 8.20 15.99 -36.07
C HIS A 508 7.26 17.04 -36.65
N ASN A 509 6.69 17.93 -35.82
CA ASN A 509 5.86 19.04 -36.30
C ASN A 509 6.65 19.96 -37.24
N LEU A 510 7.87 20.31 -36.88
CA LEU A 510 8.76 21.11 -37.72
C LEU A 510 9.16 20.39 -39.01
N LYS A 511 9.46 19.09 -38.93
CA LYS A 511 9.91 18.29 -40.09
C LYS A 511 8.79 18.05 -41.10
N HIS A 512 7.60 17.71 -40.65
CA HIS A 512 6.51 17.23 -41.52
C HIS A 512 5.51 18.35 -41.85
N ASN A 513 5.07 19.13 -40.84
CA ASN A 513 4.10 20.22 -41.03
C ASN A 513 4.80 21.53 -41.41
N LYS A 514 6.11 21.68 -41.12
CA LYS A 514 6.93 22.86 -41.41
C LYS A 514 6.39 24.16 -40.81
N ILE A 515 5.69 24.08 -39.67
CA ILE A 515 5.06 25.23 -38.98
C ILE A 515 5.52 25.32 -37.52
N LEU A 516 5.38 26.54 -36.98
CA LEU A 516 5.56 26.83 -35.57
C LEU A 516 4.38 27.66 -35.07
N HIS A 517 3.94 27.47 -33.80
CA HIS A 517 2.90 28.29 -33.22
C HIS A 517 3.46 29.61 -32.67
N GLU A 518 2.58 30.59 -32.49
CA GLU A 518 2.96 31.87 -31.87
C GLU A 518 3.55 31.67 -30.48
N HIS A 519 2.93 30.80 -29.69
CA HIS A 519 3.41 30.45 -28.35
C HIS A 519 3.67 28.93 -28.27
N ASN A 520 4.91 28.58 -27.96
CA ASN A 520 5.33 27.17 -27.82
C ASN A 520 5.77 26.91 -26.39
N VAL A 521 5.16 25.93 -25.74
CA VAL A 521 5.41 25.57 -24.36
C VAL A 521 6.05 24.19 -24.28
N ILE A 522 7.24 24.10 -23.71
CA ILE A 522 7.90 22.85 -23.38
C ILE A 522 7.46 22.46 -21.96
N LEU A 523 6.57 21.47 -21.87
CA LEU A 523 5.93 21.09 -20.62
C LEU A 523 6.55 19.81 -20.06
N THR A 524 7.02 19.88 -18.81
CA THR A 524 7.46 18.70 -18.06
C THR A 524 6.59 18.48 -16.84
N VAL A 525 6.26 17.21 -16.56
CA VAL A 525 5.57 16.81 -15.33
C VAL A 525 6.56 16.08 -14.44
N ILE A 526 6.74 16.59 -13.22
CA ILE A 526 7.70 16.10 -12.23
C ILE A 526 6.95 15.54 -11.04
N THR A 527 7.22 14.30 -10.67
CA THR A 527 6.71 13.73 -9.42
C THR A 527 7.67 14.08 -8.27
N ALA A 528 7.14 14.74 -7.24
CA ALA A 528 7.86 15.07 -6.01
C ALA A 528 7.99 13.84 -5.10
N ASN A 529 9.02 13.84 -4.24
CA ASN A 529 9.14 12.85 -3.15
C ASN A 529 8.28 13.23 -1.93
N THR A 530 7.34 14.18 -2.08
CA THR A 530 6.33 14.55 -1.10
C THR A 530 4.97 14.05 -1.56
N PRO A 531 4.04 13.74 -0.65
CA PRO A 531 2.72 13.25 -1.02
C PRO A 531 1.93 14.24 -1.87
N ARG A 532 2.01 15.54 -1.52
CA ARG A 532 1.34 16.63 -2.24
C ARG A 532 2.31 17.76 -2.50
N ALA A 533 2.09 18.50 -3.57
CA ALA A 533 2.80 19.72 -3.90
C ALA A 533 1.91 20.93 -3.57
N SER A 534 2.48 21.98 -2.97
CA SER A 534 1.77 23.23 -2.73
C SER A 534 1.48 23.96 -4.05
N ASP A 535 0.46 24.80 -4.09
CA ASP A 535 0.13 25.61 -5.29
C ASP A 535 1.27 26.56 -5.68
N GLU A 536 2.09 26.98 -4.71
CA GLU A 536 3.25 27.83 -4.95
C GLU A 536 4.35 27.11 -5.73
N GLU A 537 4.58 25.81 -5.40
CA GLU A 537 5.58 24.96 -6.05
C GLU A 537 5.04 24.22 -7.27
N ARG A 538 3.70 24.25 -7.48
CA ARG A 538 3.01 23.49 -8.52
C ARG A 538 3.48 23.81 -9.92
N VAL A 539 3.70 25.09 -10.21
CA VAL A 539 4.02 25.59 -11.55
C VAL A 539 5.26 26.46 -11.48
N THR A 540 6.28 26.07 -12.23
CA THR A 540 7.48 26.88 -12.48
C THR A 540 7.50 27.27 -13.95
N ILE A 541 7.57 28.56 -14.25
CA ILE A 541 7.60 29.10 -15.61
C ILE A 541 8.95 29.76 -15.84
N THR A 542 9.66 29.35 -16.89
CA THR A 542 10.94 29.94 -17.29
C THR A 542 10.87 30.36 -18.76
N PRO A 543 10.90 31.65 -19.07
CA PRO A 543 11.02 32.12 -20.46
C PRO A 543 12.34 31.64 -21.05
N VAL A 544 12.32 31.12 -22.28
CA VAL A 544 13.53 30.67 -23.00
C VAL A 544 13.80 31.56 -24.20
N SER A 545 12.78 31.96 -24.92
CA SER A 545 12.83 32.91 -26.02
C SER A 545 11.48 33.62 -26.17
N PRO A 546 11.35 34.67 -27.00
CA PRO A 546 10.07 35.34 -27.18
C PRO A 546 8.87 34.43 -27.55
N ARG A 547 9.14 33.30 -28.16
CA ARG A 547 8.13 32.31 -28.59
C ARG A 547 8.13 30.99 -27.83
N PHE A 548 9.09 30.81 -26.93
CA PHE A 548 9.25 29.54 -26.19
C PHE A 548 9.24 29.76 -24.68
N LEU A 549 8.37 29.04 -24.01
CA LEU A 549 8.29 28.96 -22.57
C LEU A 549 8.61 27.54 -22.11
N ARG A 550 9.36 27.42 -21.03
CA ARG A 550 9.54 26.15 -20.32
C ARG A 550 8.63 26.17 -19.10
N VAL A 551 7.77 25.16 -18.99
CA VAL A 551 6.85 25.01 -17.85
C VAL A 551 7.10 23.66 -17.18
N ALA A 552 7.40 23.68 -15.89
CA ALA A 552 7.49 22.49 -15.08
C ALA A 552 6.28 22.42 -14.13
N LEU A 553 5.53 21.32 -14.22
CA LEU A 553 4.43 21.03 -13.32
C LEU A 553 4.88 19.99 -12.30
N LYS A 554 4.77 20.31 -11.00
CA LYS A 554 5.16 19.43 -9.90
C LYS A 554 3.93 18.86 -9.22
N PHE A 555 3.86 17.53 -9.12
CA PHE A 555 2.79 16.82 -8.41
C PHE A 555 3.39 15.89 -7.35
N GLY A 556 2.70 15.76 -6.23
CA GLY A 556 3.07 14.78 -5.22
C GLY A 556 2.73 13.35 -5.64
N TYR A 557 3.35 12.37 -5.01
CA TYR A 557 3.12 10.94 -5.35
C TYR A 557 1.73 10.42 -4.92
N MET A 558 0.97 11.18 -4.11
CA MET A 558 -0.42 10.89 -3.75
C MET A 558 -1.42 11.66 -4.60
N GLU A 559 -0.96 12.50 -5.53
CA GLU A 559 -1.82 13.29 -6.39
C GLU A 559 -2.06 12.60 -7.73
N THR A 560 -3.24 12.82 -8.31
CA THR A 560 -3.53 12.47 -9.69
C THR A 560 -3.16 13.66 -10.57
N PRO A 561 -2.17 13.54 -11.47
CA PRO A 561 -1.74 14.65 -12.29
C PRO A 561 -2.85 15.15 -13.23
N ASN A 562 -3.25 16.38 -13.08
CA ASN A 562 -4.20 17.05 -13.98
C ASN A 562 -3.50 18.29 -14.58
N VAL A 563 -3.04 18.14 -15.82
CA VAL A 563 -2.25 19.17 -16.51
C VAL A 563 -3.09 20.43 -16.78
N PRO A 564 -4.31 20.38 -17.31
CA PRO A 564 -5.13 21.57 -17.53
C PRO A 564 -5.41 22.36 -16.25
N ARG A 565 -5.73 21.65 -15.15
CA ARG A 565 -5.97 22.31 -13.85
C ARG A 565 -4.70 22.97 -13.30
N ALA A 566 -3.54 22.33 -13.43
CA ALA A 566 -2.27 22.90 -13.01
C ALA A 566 -1.87 24.11 -13.86
N LEU A 567 -2.12 24.06 -15.18
CA LEU A 567 -1.89 25.20 -16.07
C LEU A 567 -2.81 26.39 -15.76
N ALA A 568 -4.03 26.15 -15.25
CA ALA A 568 -4.90 27.23 -14.79
C ALA A 568 -4.31 28.02 -13.62
N ILE A 569 -3.47 27.39 -12.77
CA ILE A 569 -2.72 28.05 -11.70
C ILE A 569 -1.65 28.99 -12.28
N ALA A 570 -1.10 28.68 -13.47
CA ALA A 570 -0.12 29.53 -14.14
C ALA A 570 -0.66 30.93 -14.45
N ARG A 571 -1.98 31.08 -14.64
CA ARG A 571 -2.63 32.40 -14.80
C ARG A 571 -2.37 33.31 -13.59
N LYS A 572 -2.36 32.79 -12.37
CA LYS A 572 -2.05 33.54 -11.16
C LYS A 572 -0.59 34.01 -11.12
N LYS A 573 0.29 33.38 -11.90
CA LYS A 573 1.72 33.72 -12.04
C LYS A 573 2.02 34.56 -13.27
N GLY A 574 0.98 35.17 -13.88
CA GLY A 574 1.14 36.12 -14.97
C GLY A 574 1.17 35.52 -16.39
N TRP A 575 1.05 34.21 -16.55
CA TRP A 575 0.95 33.60 -17.88
C TRP A 575 -0.51 33.40 -18.28
N GLN A 576 -0.92 34.11 -19.34
CA GLN A 576 -2.26 33.93 -19.90
C GLN A 576 -2.31 32.65 -20.71
N PHE A 577 -3.02 31.64 -20.18
CA PHE A 577 -3.27 30.35 -20.81
C PHE A 577 -4.76 30.22 -21.15
N ASP A 578 -5.05 29.98 -22.42
CA ASP A 578 -6.40 29.66 -22.90
C ASP A 578 -6.41 28.23 -23.46
N ILE A 579 -7.14 27.34 -22.81
CA ILE A 579 -7.24 25.94 -23.22
C ILE A 579 -7.93 25.75 -24.56
N MET A 580 -8.83 26.69 -24.93
CA MET A 580 -9.59 26.60 -26.17
C MET A 580 -8.75 26.91 -27.42
N SER A 581 -7.70 27.70 -27.27
CA SER A 581 -6.74 28.02 -28.34
C SER A 581 -5.46 27.18 -28.26
N THR A 582 -5.40 26.19 -27.35
CA THR A 582 -4.20 25.39 -27.10
C THR A 582 -4.32 23.99 -27.70
N SER A 583 -3.26 23.57 -28.37
CA SER A 583 -3.06 22.18 -28.84
C SER A 583 -1.96 21.50 -28.02
N PHE A 584 -2.24 20.28 -27.53
CA PHE A 584 -1.29 19.48 -26.76
C PHE A 584 -0.66 18.43 -27.68
N PHE A 585 0.66 18.49 -27.82
CA PHE A 585 1.44 17.54 -28.61
C PHE A 585 2.09 16.50 -27.72
N LEU A 586 1.74 15.25 -27.94
CA LEU A 586 2.22 14.08 -27.18
C LEU A 586 3.01 13.16 -28.09
N SER A 587 4.13 12.62 -27.59
CA SER A 587 4.87 11.58 -28.31
C SER A 587 4.41 10.20 -27.86
N ARG A 588 3.79 9.42 -28.75
CA ARG A 588 3.45 8.02 -28.53
C ARG A 588 4.57 7.11 -29.05
N ARG A 589 5.14 6.29 -28.19
CA ARG A 589 6.27 5.43 -28.53
C ARG A 589 5.81 4.00 -28.75
N ALA A 590 5.98 3.50 -29.97
CA ALA A 590 5.83 2.08 -30.30
C ALA A 590 7.17 1.37 -30.03
N LEU A 591 7.20 0.47 -29.04
CA LEU A 591 8.40 -0.26 -28.66
C LEU A 591 8.56 -1.53 -29.48
N LYS A 592 9.77 -1.74 -30.01
CA LYS A 592 10.19 -2.98 -30.69
C LYS A 592 11.39 -3.58 -29.98
N PRO A 593 11.50 -4.92 -29.91
CA PRO A 593 12.68 -5.56 -29.33
C PRO A 593 13.93 -5.27 -30.19
N ALA A 594 15.04 -4.95 -29.54
CA ALA A 594 16.34 -4.79 -30.19
C ALA A 594 17.13 -6.10 -30.12
N VAL A 595 18.04 -6.31 -31.07
CA VAL A 595 18.95 -7.47 -31.07
C VAL A 595 19.90 -7.43 -29.85
N HIS A 596 20.30 -6.21 -29.45
CA HIS A 596 21.12 -5.95 -28.27
C HIS A 596 20.47 -4.86 -27.44
N SER A 597 19.60 -5.26 -26.50
CA SER A 597 18.80 -4.33 -25.68
C SER A 597 19.49 -3.90 -24.39
N GLY A 598 20.44 -4.66 -23.88
CA GLY A 598 21.00 -4.50 -22.54
C GLY A 598 20.18 -5.18 -21.43
N MET A 599 19.08 -5.87 -21.80
CA MET A 599 18.30 -6.78 -20.95
C MET A 599 18.22 -8.18 -21.58
N PRO A 600 17.97 -9.25 -20.79
CA PRO A 600 17.62 -10.56 -21.33
C PRO A 600 16.33 -10.50 -22.16
N HIS A 601 16.20 -11.29 -23.22
CA HIS A 601 15.04 -11.29 -24.12
C HIS A 601 13.68 -11.46 -23.42
N TRP A 602 13.61 -12.24 -22.35
CA TRP A 602 12.36 -12.41 -21.60
C TRP A 602 11.97 -11.11 -20.87
N GLN A 603 12.94 -10.35 -20.33
CA GLN A 603 12.69 -9.05 -19.71
C GLN A 603 12.25 -8.01 -20.75
N ASP A 604 12.84 -8.01 -21.95
CA ASP A 604 12.41 -7.14 -23.05
C ASP A 604 10.95 -7.37 -23.42
N ARG A 605 10.55 -8.65 -23.58
CA ARG A 605 9.16 -9.00 -23.88
C ARG A 605 8.23 -8.59 -22.77
N LEU A 606 8.62 -8.81 -21.51
CA LEU A 606 7.86 -8.39 -20.34
C LEU A 606 7.72 -6.87 -20.29
N PHE A 607 8.82 -6.13 -20.46
CA PHE A 607 8.80 -4.66 -20.49
C PHE A 607 7.91 -4.10 -21.61
N ILE A 608 8.03 -4.64 -22.82
CA ILE A 608 7.19 -4.23 -23.98
C ILE A 608 5.71 -4.55 -23.70
N GLY A 609 5.42 -5.71 -23.10
CA GLY A 609 4.06 -6.08 -22.70
C GLY A 609 3.49 -5.10 -21.67
N LEU A 610 4.26 -4.76 -20.63
CA LEU A 610 3.89 -3.78 -19.61
C LEU A 610 3.69 -2.38 -20.22
N ALA A 611 4.58 -1.95 -21.11
CA ALA A 611 4.48 -0.66 -21.77
C ALA A 611 3.24 -0.54 -22.69
N ARG A 612 2.88 -1.63 -23.40
CA ARG A 612 1.66 -1.68 -24.21
C ARG A 612 0.39 -1.67 -23.37
N SER A 613 0.47 -2.21 -22.16
CA SER A 613 -0.65 -2.25 -21.22
C SER A 613 -0.80 -0.99 -20.39
N ALA A 614 0.16 -0.05 -20.47
CA ALA A 614 0.09 1.22 -19.77
C ALA A 614 -1.00 2.13 -20.37
N ASN A 615 -1.65 2.94 -19.53
CA ASN A 615 -2.59 3.97 -19.97
C ASN A 615 -1.89 5.02 -20.82
N ASP A 616 -2.62 5.54 -21.81
CA ASP A 616 -2.17 6.64 -22.63
C ASP A 616 -1.88 7.90 -21.78
N ALA A 617 -0.92 8.69 -22.23
CA ALA A 617 -0.52 9.88 -21.49
C ALA A 617 -1.62 10.95 -21.43
N SER A 618 -2.46 11.03 -22.48
CA SER A 618 -3.63 11.92 -22.56
C SER A 618 -4.59 11.67 -21.39
N ASP A 619 -4.95 10.40 -21.16
CA ASP A 619 -5.87 10.00 -20.09
C ASP A 619 -5.23 10.19 -18.72
N PHE A 620 -3.96 9.78 -18.57
CA PHE A 620 -3.24 9.89 -17.29
C PHE A 620 -3.06 11.33 -16.80
N PHE A 621 -2.85 12.27 -17.73
CA PHE A 621 -2.70 13.69 -17.44
C PHE A 621 -3.98 14.52 -17.57
N HIS A 622 -5.12 13.86 -17.82
CA HIS A 622 -6.44 14.48 -18.00
C HIS A 622 -6.46 15.55 -19.09
N ILE A 623 -5.75 15.33 -20.19
CA ILE A 623 -5.69 16.27 -21.30
C ILE A 623 -6.97 16.11 -22.14
N PRO A 624 -7.65 17.23 -22.51
CA PRO A 624 -8.88 17.16 -23.33
C PRO A 624 -8.62 16.47 -24.66
N THR A 625 -9.35 15.40 -24.96
CA THR A 625 -9.16 14.56 -26.16
C THR A 625 -9.29 15.32 -27.47
N GLY A 626 -10.19 16.31 -27.54
CA GLY A 626 -10.36 17.18 -28.71
C GLY A 626 -9.23 18.19 -28.95
N ARG A 627 -8.20 18.22 -28.08
CA ARG A 627 -7.06 19.14 -28.16
C ARG A 627 -5.71 18.43 -28.22
N VAL A 628 -5.72 17.11 -28.40
CA VAL A 628 -4.51 16.28 -28.44
C VAL A 628 -4.09 15.99 -29.88
N VAL A 629 -2.81 16.17 -30.15
CA VAL A 629 -2.12 15.69 -31.34
C VAL A 629 -1.09 14.64 -30.91
N GLU A 630 -1.34 13.38 -31.23
CA GLU A 630 -0.40 12.30 -30.94
C GLU A 630 0.56 12.06 -32.09
N VAL A 631 1.85 12.12 -31.81
CA VAL A 631 2.90 11.86 -32.78
C VAL A 631 3.54 10.50 -32.49
N GLY A 632 3.32 9.54 -33.38
CA GLY A 632 3.84 8.17 -33.24
C GLY A 632 5.33 8.10 -33.61
N THR A 633 6.14 7.51 -32.72
CA THR A 633 7.55 7.20 -32.98
C THR A 633 7.87 5.76 -32.66
N GLN A 634 8.73 5.10 -33.44
CA GLN A 634 9.23 3.75 -33.14
C GLN A 634 10.57 3.83 -32.43
N VAL A 635 10.69 3.10 -31.31
CA VAL A 635 11.93 2.99 -30.55
C VAL A 635 12.23 1.51 -30.32
N THR A 636 13.43 1.08 -30.66
CA THR A 636 13.89 -0.29 -30.34
C THR A 636 14.48 -0.31 -28.93
N VAL A 637 14.04 -1.23 -28.09
CA VAL A 637 14.49 -1.37 -26.69
C VAL A 637 15.24 -2.68 -26.49
#